data_866a3da5de624d072350aaabfcc1608c
#
_entry.id   866a3da5de624d072350aaabfcc1608c
#
_cell.length_a   1.000
_cell.length_b   1.000
_cell.length_c   1.000
_cell.angle_alpha   90.00
_cell.angle_beta   90.00
_cell.angle_gamma   90.00
#
_symmetry.space_group_name_H-M   'P 1'
#
loop_
_entity.id
_entity.type
_entity.pdbx_description
1 polymer ?
#
loop_
_entity_poly.entity_id
_entity_poly.type
_entity_poly.pdbx_seq_one_letter_code
_entity_poly.pdbx_strand_id
1 'polypeptide(L)'
;GEKLARFLDAPRLSSAGRSYPVTTAHFAGRREESLESQARRAIEEALHQHSGDLLVFLPGQREIVRLQRVLEHALEQSPIDAVILPLHGELSVEQQSLALQPDPQGRRRVVLSTNVAESSVTLPGVRVVIDSGQAREPRYEPNSGFSRLELVSISQASADQRAGRAGRVAEGWAYRLWPQSQRLESQRRPEIAQVELAALALELAAWGNDALRFVDPPPPGALSAARDLLRRLGALDESNLITTLGKRMLALGTHPRLAAMLLCAQGDQDPALACDLAALVEARDPLRSGGDALAARWRALAAFRQGSISADAHRSGLAAIDAAARQWRRRIRIEAMPPRQIETHRLGDLLAHAFPDRIAHQHATDPRRYLLANGRMARLFDDSSLFGEPWIVVSELRFEAKDALILRGAPLDEGFLRREFPQRFVTADVVRWDPARRALSAQRESRFDQVVLETRPAGRVDPQQAAAALTEAVRELGLESLPWSESLRQWRERVRCLGDWLPEVGFPDLSDQALVDSLDGWLRPAFAGKTRLDALSEDELAGALKSQVEWSQRQRIDQLAPSRITVPSGMERKIEYSHGQPPVLAVKLQELFGLADTPRVADGRIPVTLHLLSPGGKPLQVTQDLRGFWERTYPEVKKEMKGRYPRHPWPDDPWLATATHRAKPRGT
;
A
#
# COMPACT_ATOMS: atom_id res chain seq x y z
N GLY A 1 -4.67 24.27 16.17
CA GLY A 1 -4.71 24.77 17.55
C GLY A 1 -5.45 23.82 18.49
N GLU A 2 -6.69 23.42 18.19
CA GLU A 2 -7.52 22.58 19.08
C GLU A 2 -6.92 21.19 19.35
N LYS A 3 -6.39 20.52 18.33
CA LYS A 3 -5.74 19.21 18.47
C LYS A 3 -4.53 19.29 19.41
N LEU A 4 -3.71 20.33 19.26
CA LEU A 4 -2.53 20.56 20.10
C LEU A 4 -2.94 20.93 21.54
N ALA A 5 -3.95 21.76 21.73
CA ALA A 5 -4.45 22.12 23.05
C ALA A 5 -4.97 20.90 23.81
N ARG A 6 -5.75 20.03 23.15
CA ARG A 6 -6.19 18.75 23.71
C ARG A 6 -5.04 17.77 24.02
N PHE A 7 -4.04 17.74 23.14
CA PHE A 7 -2.88 16.88 23.32
C PHE A 7 -2.02 17.28 24.53
N LEU A 8 -1.86 18.60 24.73
CA LEU A 8 -1.06 19.19 25.82
C LEU A 8 -1.87 19.42 27.10
N ASP A 9 -3.19 19.19 27.06
CA ASP A 9 -4.11 19.56 28.14
C ASP A 9 -3.93 21.04 28.56
N ALA A 10 -3.84 21.93 27.58
CA ALA A 10 -3.53 23.32 27.77
C ALA A 10 -4.63 24.24 27.19
N PRO A 11 -4.92 25.38 27.84
CA PRO A 11 -5.89 26.33 27.31
C PRO A 11 -5.39 26.96 26.01
N ARG A 12 -6.31 27.15 25.06
CA ARG A 12 -6.03 27.84 23.81
C ARG A 12 -6.30 29.32 23.96
N LEU A 13 -5.28 30.13 23.83
CA LEU A 13 -5.41 31.58 23.72
C LEU A 13 -5.48 31.96 22.23
N SER A 14 -6.48 32.73 21.86
CA SER A 14 -6.67 33.24 20.48
C SER A 14 -6.67 34.75 20.50
N SER A 15 -5.88 35.37 19.62
CA SER A 15 -5.95 36.81 19.36
C SER A 15 -6.50 37.02 17.94
N ALA A 16 -7.59 37.74 17.81
CA ALA A 16 -8.05 38.25 16.54
C ALA A 16 -7.18 39.45 16.14
N GLY A 17 -5.97 39.18 15.61
CA GLY A 17 -5.09 40.26 15.11
C GLY A 17 -5.79 41.13 14.06
N ARG A 18 -5.28 42.34 13.81
CA ARG A 18 -5.77 43.19 12.72
C ARG A 18 -5.44 42.52 11.37
N SER A 19 -6.40 41.95 10.69
CA SER A 19 -6.34 41.58 9.29
C SER A 19 -7.31 42.43 8.49
N TYR A 20 -6.87 42.93 7.36
CA TYR A 20 -7.70 43.63 6.42
C TYR A 20 -8.45 42.64 5.50
N PRO A 21 -9.61 43.01 4.96
CA PRO A 21 -10.34 42.15 4.02
C PRO A 21 -9.47 41.78 2.81
N VAL A 22 -9.61 40.54 2.37
CA VAL A 22 -8.97 40.05 1.14
C VAL A 22 -10.04 39.57 0.18
N THR A 23 -10.12 40.23 -0.97
CA THR A 23 -11.03 39.84 -2.05
C THR A 23 -10.37 38.68 -2.82
N THR A 24 -11.04 37.54 -2.85
CA THR A 24 -10.53 36.35 -3.57
C THR A 24 -11.24 36.16 -4.90
N ALA A 25 -10.49 36.00 -5.99
CA ALA A 25 -10.99 35.69 -7.31
C ALA A 25 -10.34 34.41 -7.85
N HIS A 26 -11.11 33.60 -8.60
CA HIS A 26 -10.60 32.44 -9.30
C HIS A 26 -10.24 32.81 -10.73
N PHE A 27 -8.99 32.60 -11.10
CA PHE A 27 -8.41 32.95 -12.37
C PHE A 27 -8.05 31.67 -13.14
N ALA A 28 -9.06 30.97 -13.64
CA ALA A 28 -8.88 29.69 -14.29
C ALA A 28 -8.02 29.76 -15.55
N GLY A 29 -7.21 28.73 -15.79
CA GLY A 29 -6.43 28.59 -17.01
C GLY A 29 -7.30 28.40 -18.25
N ARG A 30 -6.79 28.82 -19.41
CA ARG A 30 -7.36 28.49 -20.72
C ARG A 30 -6.97 27.06 -21.10
N ARG A 31 -7.65 26.49 -22.10
CA ARG A 31 -7.32 25.16 -22.61
C ARG A 31 -5.86 25.14 -23.08
N GLU A 32 -5.08 24.16 -22.58
CA GLU A 32 -3.65 23.97 -22.93
C GLU A 32 -2.71 25.13 -22.51
N GLU A 33 -3.17 26.03 -21.64
CA GLU A 33 -2.34 27.12 -21.12
C GLU A 33 -1.35 26.58 -20.07
N SER A 34 -0.06 26.92 -20.21
CA SER A 34 0.94 26.58 -19.19
C SER A 34 0.74 27.40 -17.91
N LEU A 35 1.22 26.87 -16.78
CA LEU A 35 1.18 27.56 -15.49
C LEU A 35 1.88 28.93 -15.58
N GLU A 36 3.02 28.99 -16.24
CA GLU A 36 3.79 30.23 -16.42
C GLU A 36 3.02 31.27 -17.24
N SER A 37 2.33 30.86 -18.31
CA SER A 37 1.50 31.76 -19.11
C SER A 37 0.28 32.29 -18.34
N GLN A 38 -0.37 31.39 -17.59
CA GLN A 38 -1.51 31.74 -16.73
C GLN A 38 -1.08 32.70 -15.62
N ALA A 39 0.05 32.39 -14.92
CA ALA A 39 0.59 33.26 -13.88
C ALA A 39 1.00 34.63 -14.42
N ARG A 40 1.66 34.68 -15.58
CA ARG A 40 2.02 35.93 -16.24
C ARG A 40 0.79 36.82 -16.48
N ARG A 41 -0.26 36.26 -17.07
CA ARG A 41 -1.51 36.97 -17.35
C ARG A 41 -2.16 37.51 -16.09
N ALA A 42 -2.18 36.72 -15.00
CA ALA A 42 -2.70 37.15 -13.71
C ALA A 42 -1.84 38.26 -13.07
N ILE A 43 -0.51 38.18 -13.22
CA ILE A 43 0.42 39.22 -12.73
C ILE A 43 0.22 40.53 -13.48
N GLU A 44 0.16 40.50 -14.81
CA GLU A 44 -0.08 41.68 -15.65
C GLU A 44 -1.43 42.34 -15.28
N GLU A 45 -2.49 41.56 -15.16
CA GLU A 45 -3.81 42.07 -14.73
C GLU A 45 -3.75 42.70 -13.34
N ALA A 46 -3.09 42.05 -12.37
CA ALA A 46 -2.95 42.55 -11.02
C ALA A 46 -2.09 43.83 -10.95
N LEU A 47 -1.05 43.95 -11.77
CA LEU A 47 -0.21 45.13 -11.87
C LEU A 47 -0.99 46.35 -12.40
N HIS A 48 -1.95 46.14 -13.29
CA HIS A 48 -2.82 47.17 -13.83
C HIS A 48 -3.98 47.58 -12.90
N GLN A 49 -4.57 46.61 -12.19
CA GLN A 49 -5.78 46.85 -11.40
C GLN A 49 -5.53 47.30 -9.94
N HIS A 50 -4.40 46.90 -9.37
CA HIS A 50 -4.12 47.04 -7.95
C HIS A 50 -2.82 47.78 -7.67
N SER A 51 -2.70 48.39 -6.51
CA SER A 51 -1.48 48.99 -5.98
C SER A 51 -0.80 48.04 -4.99
N GLY A 52 0.48 48.29 -4.67
CA GLY A 52 1.29 47.52 -3.73
C GLY A 52 2.07 46.36 -4.42
N ASP A 53 2.81 45.63 -3.63
CA ASP A 53 3.64 44.53 -4.12
C ASP A 53 2.82 43.26 -4.36
N LEU A 54 3.32 42.41 -5.22
CA LEU A 54 2.73 41.12 -5.55
C LEU A 54 3.55 39.98 -4.95
N LEU A 55 2.89 38.97 -4.37
CA LEU A 55 3.48 37.71 -3.94
C LEU A 55 2.87 36.57 -4.74
N VAL A 56 3.71 35.87 -5.49
CA VAL A 56 3.31 34.78 -6.38
C VAL A 56 3.78 33.44 -5.82
N PHE A 57 2.86 32.55 -5.47
CA PHE A 57 3.17 31.22 -5.01
C PHE A 57 3.29 30.24 -6.17
N LEU A 58 4.46 29.63 -6.31
CA LEU A 58 4.82 28.65 -7.32
C LEU A 58 5.29 27.33 -6.68
N PRO A 59 5.14 26.19 -7.37
CA PRO A 59 5.48 24.89 -6.80
C PRO A 59 6.96 24.72 -6.47
N GLY A 60 7.84 25.32 -7.25
CA GLY A 60 9.28 25.11 -7.07
C GLY A 60 10.15 26.08 -7.87
N GLN A 61 11.46 25.92 -7.69
CA GLN A 61 12.49 26.79 -8.29
C GLN A 61 12.44 26.79 -9.84
N ARG A 62 12.13 25.63 -10.46
CA ARG A 62 12.07 25.54 -11.93
C ARG A 62 10.98 26.45 -12.51
N GLU A 63 9.81 26.45 -11.88
CA GLU A 63 8.67 27.26 -12.24
C GLU A 63 8.98 28.77 -12.00
N ILE A 64 9.67 29.09 -10.89
CA ILE A 64 10.16 30.45 -10.58
C ILE A 64 11.07 30.96 -11.70
N VAL A 65 12.11 30.21 -12.04
CA VAL A 65 13.09 30.63 -13.08
C VAL A 65 12.44 30.78 -14.44
N ARG A 66 11.50 29.89 -14.82
CA ARG A 66 10.77 30.00 -16.09
C ARG A 66 9.88 31.24 -16.14
N LEU A 67 9.08 31.42 -15.08
CA LEU A 67 8.19 32.59 -15.00
C LEU A 67 8.97 33.88 -14.93
N GLN A 68 10.08 33.94 -14.19
CA GLN A 68 10.96 35.11 -14.11
C GLN A 68 11.41 35.56 -15.51
N ARG A 69 11.94 34.66 -16.34
CA ARG A 69 12.37 34.98 -17.70
C ARG A 69 11.25 35.50 -18.59
N VAL A 70 10.06 34.91 -18.46
CA VAL A 70 8.88 35.33 -19.23
C VAL A 70 8.43 36.74 -18.81
N LEU A 71 8.46 37.04 -17.50
CA LEU A 71 8.07 38.33 -16.96
C LEU A 71 9.10 39.43 -17.26
N GLU A 72 10.40 39.16 -17.13
CA GLU A 72 11.46 40.12 -17.47
C GLU A 72 11.28 40.61 -18.90
N HIS A 73 11.10 39.70 -19.86
CA HIS A 73 10.87 40.05 -21.26
C HIS A 73 9.55 40.83 -21.47
N ALA A 74 8.48 40.49 -20.74
CA ALA A 74 7.21 41.21 -20.87
C ALA A 74 7.25 42.61 -20.23
N LEU A 75 7.95 42.78 -19.13
CA LEU A 75 8.07 44.07 -18.44
C LEU A 75 9.01 45.04 -19.20
N GLU A 76 10.02 44.57 -19.91
CA GLU A 76 10.84 45.41 -20.80
C GLU A 76 10.01 46.17 -21.84
N GLN A 77 8.86 45.65 -22.25
CA GLN A 77 7.95 46.22 -23.22
C GLN A 77 6.75 46.96 -22.58
N SER A 78 6.69 47.01 -21.24
CA SER A 78 5.59 47.57 -20.48
C SER A 78 5.94 48.90 -19.85
N PRO A 79 4.98 49.87 -19.73
CA PRO A 79 5.21 51.10 -18.98
C PRO A 79 5.24 50.91 -17.46
N ILE A 80 5.09 49.69 -16.97
CA ILE A 80 5.04 49.38 -15.53
C ILE A 80 6.45 49.21 -14.99
N ASP A 81 6.84 50.04 -14.06
CA ASP A 81 8.12 49.95 -13.35
C ASP A 81 7.98 48.97 -12.18
N ALA A 82 8.36 47.73 -12.41
CA ALA A 82 8.34 46.67 -11.41
C ALA A 82 9.62 45.83 -11.42
N VAL A 83 10.04 45.33 -10.26
CA VAL A 83 11.20 44.45 -10.09
C VAL A 83 10.75 43.02 -9.74
N ILE A 84 11.34 42.04 -10.42
CA ILE A 84 11.02 40.62 -10.20
C ILE A 84 12.09 40.01 -9.28
N LEU A 85 11.66 39.45 -8.15
CA LEU A 85 12.54 38.92 -7.12
C LEU A 85 12.18 37.47 -6.80
N PRO A 86 13.09 36.51 -7.02
CA PRO A 86 12.87 35.12 -6.59
C PRO A 86 13.03 35.00 -5.07
N LEU A 87 12.27 34.08 -4.44
CA LEU A 87 12.34 33.76 -3.01
C LEU A 87 12.13 32.26 -2.77
N HIS A 88 13.21 31.53 -2.55
CA HIS A 88 13.20 30.11 -2.21
C HIS A 88 14.41 29.71 -1.37
N GLY A 89 14.37 28.55 -0.72
CA GLY A 89 15.38 28.12 0.25
C GLY A 89 16.79 27.83 -0.30
N GLU A 90 16.97 27.75 -1.62
CA GLU A 90 18.28 27.52 -2.24
C GLU A 90 19.04 28.83 -2.56
N LEU A 91 18.43 29.97 -2.33
CA LEU A 91 19.08 31.29 -2.55
C LEU A 91 20.06 31.61 -1.41
N SER A 92 21.10 32.40 -1.72
CA SER A 92 21.96 32.94 -0.69
C SER A 92 21.18 33.89 0.23
N VAL A 93 21.72 34.10 1.45
CA VAL A 93 21.10 34.99 2.44
C VAL A 93 20.93 36.40 1.89
N GLU A 94 21.91 36.87 1.12
CA GLU A 94 21.90 38.19 0.49
C GLU A 94 20.76 38.29 -0.54
N GLN A 95 20.59 37.28 -1.38
CA GLN A 95 19.50 37.23 -2.37
C GLN A 95 18.12 37.14 -1.70
N GLN A 96 17.98 36.36 -0.64
CA GLN A 96 16.76 36.31 0.14
C GLN A 96 16.45 37.70 0.77
N SER A 97 17.47 38.38 1.32
CA SER A 97 17.31 39.69 1.91
C SER A 97 16.80 40.74 0.94
N LEU A 98 17.22 40.68 -0.34
CA LEU A 98 16.69 41.57 -1.39
C LEU A 98 15.18 41.40 -1.62
N ALA A 99 14.68 40.15 -1.59
CA ALA A 99 13.27 39.90 -1.74
C ALA A 99 12.44 40.32 -0.50
N LEU A 100 13.05 40.34 0.69
CA LEU A 100 12.40 40.63 1.95
C LEU A 100 12.27 42.13 2.22
N GLN A 101 13.18 42.95 1.70
CA GLN A 101 13.22 44.42 1.92
C GLN A 101 12.46 45.16 0.82
N PRO A 102 11.90 46.35 1.11
CA PRO A 102 11.39 47.26 0.07
C PRO A 102 12.45 47.59 -0.97
N ASP A 103 12.04 47.76 -2.21
CA ASP A 103 12.97 48.17 -3.28
C ASP A 103 13.53 49.55 -2.99
N PRO A 104 14.86 49.74 -3.04
CA PRO A 104 15.49 51.04 -2.72
C PRO A 104 15.08 52.17 -3.66
N GLN A 105 14.62 51.84 -4.88
CA GLN A 105 14.16 52.81 -5.87
C GLN A 105 12.63 53.04 -5.80
N GLY A 106 11.96 52.41 -4.84
CA GLY A 106 10.51 52.51 -4.67
C GLY A 106 9.68 51.81 -5.75
N ARG A 107 10.28 50.95 -6.57
CA ARG A 107 9.58 50.14 -7.58
C ARG A 107 8.69 49.09 -6.92
N ARG A 108 7.62 48.72 -7.59
CA ARG A 108 6.76 47.61 -7.17
C ARG A 108 7.52 46.29 -7.29
N ARG A 109 7.41 45.44 -6.27
CA ARG A 109 8.03 44.12 -6.29
C ARG A 109 7.04 43.06 -6.72
N VAL A 110 7.47 42.17 -7.59
CA VAL A 110 6.82 40.90 -7.91
C VAL A 110 7.69 39.78 -7.33
N VAL A 111 7.33 39.31 -6.15
CA VAL A 111 8.09 38.28 -5.44
C VAL A 111 7.59 36.89 -5.85
N LEU A 112 8.42 36.14 -6.56
CA LEU A 112 8.13 34.77 -7.00
C LEU A 112 8.62 33.79 -5.93
N SER A 113 7.71 33.14 -5.21
CA SER A 113 8.06 32.35 -4.04
C SER A 113 7.52 30.94 -4.08
N THR A 114 8.19 30.04 -3.37
CA THR A 114 7.66 28.73 -2.99
C THR A 114 6.83 28.87 -1.69
N ASN A 115 6.46 27.74 -1.08
CA ASN A 115 5.78 27.73 0.22
C ASN A 115 6.58 28.37 1.38
N VAL A 116 7.83 28.77 1.17
CA VAL A 116 8.66 29.48 2.17
C VAL A 116 8.01 30.80 2.63
N ALA A 117 7.28 31.47 1.74
CA ALA A 117 6.54 32.70 2.08
C ALA A 117 5.17 32.43 2.70
N GLU A 118 4.74 31.18 2.84
CA GLU A 118 3.41 30.85 3.39
C GLU A 118 3.31 31.12 4.91
N SER A 119 4.32 30.77 5.69
CA SER A 119 4.31 30.95 7.16
C SER A 119 5.56 31.67 7.70
N SER A 120 6.73 31.45 7.14
CA SER A 120 8.00 31.73 7.80
C SER A 120 8.54 33.15 7.60
N VAL A 121 7.95 33.94 6.68
CA VAL A 121 8.50 35.22 6.25
C VAL A 121 7.41 36.31 6.23
N THR A 122 7.79 37.53 6.64
CA THR A 122 6.94 38.72 6.49
C THR A 122 7.48 39.59 5.35
N LEU A 123 6.63 39.85 4.37
CA LEU A 123 6.91 40.71 3.22
C LEU A 123 6.11 42.00 3.35
N PRO A 124 6.75 43.11 3.78
CA PRO A 124 6.07 44.40 3.85
C PRO A 124 5.62 44.86 2.47
N GLY A 125 4.49 45.51 2.36
CA GLY A 125 4.01 46.08 1.10
C GLY A 125 3.19 45.15 0.20
N VAL A 126 3.12 43.87 0.49
CA VAL A 126 2.33 42.90 -0.29
C VAL A 126 0.83 43.18 -0.11
N ARG A 127 0.14 43.44 -1.21
CA ARG A 127 -1.31 43.63 -1.28
C ARG A 127 -2.01 42.69 -2.27
N VAL A 128 -1.25 42.05 -3.15
CA VAL A 128 -1.79 41.06 -4.08
C VAL A 128 -1.09 39.73 -3.92
N VAL A 129 -1.85 38.67 -3.82
CA VAL A 129 -1.36 37.28 -3.85
C VAL A 129 -1.83 36.59 -5.12
N ILE A 130 -0.94 35.91 -5.79
CA ILE A 130 -1.25 35.03 -6.92
C ILE A 130 -0.82 33.63 -6.51
N ASP A 131 -1.76 32.69 -6.49
CA ASP A 131 -1.52 31.35 -5.96
C ASP A 131 -1.76 30.30 -7.05
N SER A 132 -0.71 29.55 -7.39
CA SER A 132 -0.80 28.45 -8.36
C SER A 132 -1.68 27.28 -7.87
N GLY A 133 -2.02 27.21 -6.57
CA GLY A 133 -2.73 26.07 -5.99
C GLY A 133 -1.86 24.81 -5.83
N GLN A 134 -0.56 24.93 -6.04
CA GLN A 134 0.36 23.81 -6.06
C GLN A 134 1.56 24.04 -5.10
N ALA A 135 2.12 22.94 -4.64
CA ALA A 135 3.36 22.91 -3.85
C ALA A 135 4.16 21.64 -4.17
N ARG A 136 5.45 21.64 -3.80
CA ARG A 136 6.24 20.41 -3.74
C ARG A 136 6.36 19.99 -2.30
N GLU A 137 5.92 18.77 -2.01
CA GLU A 137 5.95 18.18 -0.68
C GLU A 137 6.76 16.89 -0.69
N PRO A 138 7.55 16.63 0.38
CA PRO A 138 8.21 15.36 0.52
C PRO A 138 7.14 14.27 0.75
N ARG A 139 7.13 13.26 -0.11
CA ARG A 139 6.31 12.07 0.04
C ARG A 139 7.19 10.84 0.04
N TYR A 140 6.97 10.01 1.03
CA TYR A 140 7.60 8.71 1.07
C TYR A 140 6.96 7.79 0.05
N GLU A 141 7.79 7.25 -0.81
CA GLU A 141 7.44 6.17 -1.69
C GLU A 141 7.85 4.84 -1.04
N PRO A 142 6.93 4.06 -0.46
CA PRO A 142 7.27 2.84 0.28
C PRO A 142 8.14 1.89 -0.53
N ASN A 143 7.99 1.98 -1.81
CA ASN A 143 8.63 1.10 -2.77
C ASN A 143 10.07 1.51 -3.12
N SER A 144 10.45 2.77 -3.07
CA SER A 144 11.81 3.24 -3.31
C SER A 144 12.63 3.42 -2.03
N GLY A 145 11.95 3.54 -0.89
CA GLY A 145 12.58 3.78 0.41
C GLY A 145 13.17 5.18 0.56
N PHE A 146 12.77 6.14 -0.30
CA PHE A 146 13.13 7.54 -0.19
C PHE A 146 11.90 8.44 -0.20
N SER A 147 12.03 9.56 0.49
CA SER A 147 11.09 10.65 0.31
C SER A 147 11.49 11.47 -0.91
N ARG A 148 10.55 11.71 -1.82
CA ARG A 148 10.73 12.57 -3.00
C ARG A 148 9.80 13.76 -2.93
N LEU A 149 10.26 14.89 -3.46
CA LEU A 149 9.41 16.07 -3.63
C LEU A 149 8.44 15.83 -4.79
N GLU A 150 7.18 15.57 -4.46
CA GLU A 150 6.10 15.45 -5.43
C GLU A 150 5.34 16.76 -5.59
N LEU A 151 4.88 17.01 -6.81
CA LEU A 151 3.97 18.11 -7.12
C LEU A 151 2.57 17.74 -6.63
N VAL A 152 2.04 18.50 -5.69
CA VAL A 152 0.71 18.26 -5.09
C VAL A 152 -0.14 19.50 -5.11
N SER A 153 -1.46 19.33 -5.11
CA SER A 153 -2.40 20.41 -4.81
C SER A 153 -2.28 20.79 -3.34
N ILE A 154 -2.31 22.09 -3.04
CA ILE A 154 -2.32 22.57 -1.66
C ILE A 154 -3.66 22.29 -0.96
N SER A 155 -3.67 22.40 0.38
CA SER A 155 -4.91 22.33 1.15
C SER A 155 -5.66 23.68 1.14
N GLN A 156 -6.97 23.64 1.48
CA GLN A 156 -7.77 24.83 1.66
C GLN A 156 -7.16 25.75 2.73
N ALA A 157 -6.70 25.19 3.84
CA ALA A 157 -6.03 25.94 4.89
C ALA A 157 -4.77 26.68 4.40
N SER A 158 -3.95 26.04 3.54
CA SER A 158 -2.81 26.68 2.88
C SER A 158 -3.25 27.79 1.93
N ALA A 159 -4.28 27.55 1.12
CA ALA A 159 -4.80 28.55 0.20
C ALA A 159 -5.30 29.83 0.95
N ASP A 160 -5.99 29.64 2.06
CA ASP A 160 -6.47 30.72 2.89
C ASP A 160 -5.32 31.45 3.62
N GLN A 161 -4.32 30.72 4.09
CA GLN A 161 -3.12 31.29 4.71
C GLN A 161 -2.31 32.11 3.70
N ARG A 162 -2.14 31.63 2.46
CA ARG A 162 -1.49 32.35 1.37
C ARG A 162 -2.26 33.61 1.00
N ALA A 163 -3.58 33.52 0.80
CA ALA A 163 -4.43 34.66 0.54
C ALA A 163 -4.34 35.74 1.64
N GLY A 164 -4.31 35.31 2.92
CA GLY A 164 -4.15 36.19 4.07
C GLY A 164 -2.89 37.04 4.08
N ARG A 165 -1.86 36.67 3.27
CA ARG A 165 -0.66 37.50 3.08
C ARG A 165 -0.94 38.86 2.44
N ALA A 166 -2.00 38.95 1.61
CA ALA A 166 -2.41 40.21 0.98
C ALA A 166 -3.07 41.18 1.96
N GLY A 167 -3.70 40.69 3.04
CA GLY A 167 -4.46 41.52 4.01
C GLY A 167 -3.68 41.93 5.26
N ARG A 168 -2.35 41.90 5.27
CA ARG A 168 -1.58 42.24 6.48
C ARG A 168 -1.43 43.74 6.74
N VAL A 169 -1.39 44.53 5.71
CA VAL A 169 -1.08 45.98 5.82
C VAL A 169 -2.29 46.84 5.44
N ALA A 170 -3.05 46.41 4.45
CA ALA A 170 -4.24 47.11 3.94
C ALA A 170 -5.15 46.05 3.25
N GLU A 171 -6.30 46.50 2.74
CA GLU A 171 -7.16 45.65 1.89
C GLU A 171 -6.36 45.05 0.75
N GLY A 172 -6.58 43.75 0.48
CA GLY A 172 -5.78 42.98 -0.47
C GLY A 172 -6.61 42.14 -1.41
N TRP A 173 -5.92 41.53 -2.36
CA TRP A 173 -6.54 40.71 -3.39
C TRP A 173 -5.78 39.40 -3.51
N ALA A 174 -6.52 38.28 -3.76
CA ALA A 174 -5.95 36.97 -3.97
C ALA A 174 -6.50 36.35 -5.26
N TYR A 175 -5.62 36.08 -6.22
CA TYR A 175 -5.93 35.38 -7.46
C TYR A 175 -5.56 33.93 -7.34
N ARG A 176 -6.57 33.05 -7.34
CA ARG A 176 -6.40 31.58 -7.31
C ARG A 176 -6.38 31.04 -8.73
N LEU A 177 -5.24 30.50 -9.17
CA LEU A 177 -5.04 30.01 -10.53
C LEU A 177 -5.70 28.66 -10.81
N TRP A 178 -6.81 28.37 -10.15
CA TRP A 178 -7.62 27.16 -10.38
C TRP A 178 -9.10 27.52 -10.41
N PRO A 179 -9.94 26.66 -11.05
CA PRO A 179 -11.37 26.92 -11.13
C PRO A 179 -12.05 26.82 -9.76
N GLN A 180 -13.09 27.61 -9.51
CA GLN A 180 -13.86 27.60 -8.27
C GLN A 180 -14.49 26.24 -7.96
N SER A 181 -14.74 25.43 -8.98
CA SER A 181 -15.27 24.06 -8.84
C SER A 181 -14.27 23.06 -8.27
N GLN A 182 -12.96 23.37 -8.30
CA GLN A 182 -11.93 22.49 -7.76
C GLN A 182 -11.98 22.48 -6.24
N ARG A 183 -12.23 21.29 -5.67
CA ARG A 183 -12.20 21.10 -4.22
C ARG A 183 -10.79 20.74 -3.76
N LEU A 184 -10.31 21.46 -2.77
CA LEU A 184 -9.05 21.18 -2.08
C LEU A 184 -9.32 20.35 -0.82
N GLU A 185 -8.34 19.55 -0.38
CA GLU A 185 -8.40 18.92 0.96
C GLU A 185 -8.43 20.01 2.03
N SER A 186 -9.18 19.80 3.12
CA SER A 186 -9.36 20.84 4.14
C SER A 186 -8.04 21.23 4.83
N GLN A 187 -7.19 20.25 5.11
CA GLN A 187 -5.90 20.43 5.80
C GLN A 187 -4.81 19.60 5.14
N ARG A 188 -3.57 20.06 5.28
CA ARG A 188 -2.37 19.32 4.87
C ARG A 188 -2.20 18.09 5.76
N ARG A 189 -1.81 16.96 5.16
CA ARG A 189 -1.45 15.76 5.91
C ARG A 189 -0.16 16.02 6.70
N PRO A 190 -0.06 15.54 7.95
CA PRO A 190 1.17 15.66 8.73
C PRO A 190 2.36 15.02 8.02
N GLU A 191 3.53 15.63 8.14
CA GLU A 191 4.77 15.13 7.51
C GLU A 191 5.11 13.71 7.95
N ILE A 192 4.91 13.39 9.24
CA ILE A 192 5.14 12.04 9.81
C ILE A 192 4.35 10.93 9.10
N ALA A 193 3.23 11.27 8.45
CA ALA A 193 2.44 10.33 7.66
C ALA A 193 2.88 10.23 6.19
N GLN A 194 3.87 11.03 5.77
CA GLN A 194 4.23 11.19 4.37
C GLN A 194 5.70 10.92 4.06
N VAL A 195 6.58 10.94 5.07
CA VAL A 195 8.03 10.79 4.91
C VAL A 195 8.54 9.41 5.33
N GLU A 196 9.77 9.11 4.95
CA GLU A 196 10.50 7.94 5.41
C GLU A 196 10.81 8.07 6.91
N LEU A 197 10.63 6.99 7.68
CA LEU A 197 10.65 7.03 9.14
C LEU A 197 11.89 6.39 9.79
N ALA A 198 12.95 6.01 9.04
CA ALA A 198 14.10 5.34 9.64
C ALA A 198 14.85 6.24 10.65
N ALA A 199 14.98 7.54 10.35
CA ALA A 199 15.57 8.46 11.30
C ALA A 199 14.74 8.56 12.59
N LEU A 200 13.42 8.72 12.48
CA LEU A 200 12.52 8.74 13.63
C LEU A 200 12.56 7.42 14.40
N ALA A 201 12.53 6.27 13.70
CA ALA A 201 12.58 4.96 14.35
C ALA A 201 13.88 4.74 15.13
N LEU A 202 15.01 5.26 14.64
CA LEU A 202 16.29 5.22 15.33
C LEU A 202 16.30 6.10 16.58
N GLU A 203 15.70 7.29 16.51
CA GLU A 203 15.50 8.20 17.65
C GLU A 203 14.63 7.53 18.73
N LEU A 204 13.51 6.92 18.34
CA LEU A 204 12.62 6.21 19.26
C LEU A 204 13.33 5.05 19.96
N ALA A 205 14.11 4.26 19.22
CA ALA A 205 14.90 3.17 19.79
C ALA A 205 15.99 3.68 20.76
N ALA A 206 16.59 4.82 20.48
CA ALA A 206 17.55 5.47 21.38
C ALA A 206 16.88 6.01 22.66
N TRP A 207 15.65 6.50 22.54
CA TRP A 207 14.84 6.95 23.67
C TRP A 207 14.42 5.80 24.60
N GLY A 208 14.29 4.60 24.03
CA GLY A 208 13.95 3.39 24.80
C GLY A 208 12.49 3.29 25.25
N ASN A 209 11.59 4.05 24.61
CA ASN A 209 10.16 4.01 24.92
C ASN A 209 9.31 4.12 23.64
N ASP A 210 8.65 3.04 23.28
CA ASP A 210 7.75 2.98 22.12
C ASP A 210 6.37 3.63 22.37
N ALA A 211 6.04 3.92 23.64
CA ALA A 211 4.76 4.50 24.05
C ALA A 211 4.74 6.04 24.06
N LEU A 212 5.63 6.69 23.30
CA LEU A 212 5.61 8.13 23.17
C LEU A 212 4.31 8.62 22.55
N ARG A 213 3.74 9.65 23.15
CA ARG A 213 2.54 10.31 22.63
C ARG A 213 2.93 11.24 21.48
N PHE A 214 2.23 11.12 20.36
CA PHE A 214 2.36 12.02 19.21
C PHE A 214 1.05 12.77 18.96
N VAL A 215 1.13 14.01 18.52
CA VAL A 215 -0.04 14.77 18.05
C VAL A 215 -0.68 14.04 16.85
N ASP A 216 0.16 13.54 15.95
CA ASP A 216 -0.18 12.65 14.85
C ASP A 216 0.74 11.42 14.96
N PRO A 217 0.21 10.23 15.24
CA PRO A 217 1.05 9.04 15.38
C PRO A 217 1.62 8.60 14.02
N PRO A 218 2.85 8.03 14.01
CA PRO A 218 3.43 7.47 12.80
C PRO A 218 2.58 6.29 12.31
N PRO A 219 2.41 6.11 10.97
CA PRO A 219 1.72 4.95 10.42
C PRO A 219 2.43 3.65 10.82
N PRO A 220 1.70 2.65 11.39
CA PRO A 220 2.34 1.42 11.91
C PRO A 220 3.15 0.67 10.86
N GLY A 221 2.64 0.54 9.62
CA GLY A 221 3.34 -0.13 8.52
C GLY A 221 4.63 0.58 8.10
N ALA A 222 4.63 1.93 8.07
CA ALA A 222 5.82 2.71 7.75
C ALA A 222 6.88 2.60 8.85
N LEU A 223 6.45 2.60 10.12
CA LEU A 223 7.37 2.43 11.25
C LEU A 223 7.96 1.02 11.29
N SER A 224 7.17 -0.02 10.98
CA SER A 224 7.66 -1.40 10.85
C SER A 224 8.71 -1.51 9.73
N ALA A 225 8.44 -0.97 8.55
CA ALA A 225 9.39 -0.97 7.43
C ALA A 225 10.69 -0.21 7.77
N ALA A 226 10.59 0.87 8.53
CA ALA A 226 11.75 1.62 9.02
C ALA A 226 12.61 0.79 9.99
N ARG A 227 11.98 0.05 10.92
CA ARG A 227 12.69 -0.86 11.84
C ARG A 227 13.34 -2.01 11.10
N ASP A 228 12.69 -2.59 10.09
CA ASP A 228 13.27 -3.64 9.24
C ASP A 228 14.52 -3.13 8.51
N LEU A 229 14.47 -1.92 7.99
CA LEU A 229 15.65 -1.29 7.40
C LEU A 229 16.77 -1.10 8.43
N LEU A 230 16.46 -0.57 9.61
CA LEU A 230 17.45 -0.32 10.66
C LEU A 230 18.12 -1.62 11.16
N ARG A 231 17.37 -2.74 11.23
CA ARG A 231 17.96 -4.07 11.51
C ARG A 231 18.91 -4.50 10.39
N ARG A 232 18.54 -4.34 9.13
CA ARG A 232 19.43 -4.62 7.98
C ARG A 232 20.69 -3.75 7.96
N LEU A 233 20.61 -2.52 8.45
CA LEU A 233 21.76 -1.60 8.62
C LEU A 233 22.58 -1.92 9.86
N GLY A 234 22.18 -2.85 10.72
CA GLY A 234 22.81 -3.16 11.99
C GLY A 234 22.61 -2.08 13.07
N ALA A 235 21.72 -1.13 12.87
CA ALA A 235 21.38 -0.09 13.82
C ALA A 235 20.52 -0.57 14.98
N LEU A 236 19.67 -1.58 14.72
CA LEU A 236 18.84 -2.29 15.70
C LEU A 236 19.20 -3.77 15.70
N ASP A 237 19.01 -4.42 16.83
CA ASP A 237 19.04 -5.87 16.96
C ASP A 237 17.66 -6.50 16.64
N GLU A 238 17.56 -7.83 16.74
CA GLU A 238 16.31 -8.58 16.47
C GLU A 238 15.17 -8.21 17.43
N SER A 239 15.48 -7.69 18.61
CA SER A 239 14.52 -7.19 19.60
C SER A 239 14.16 -5.72 19.42
N ASN A 240 14.61 -5.09 18.33
CA ASN A 240 14.49 -3.66 18.03
C ASN A 240 15.20 -2.73 19.03
N LEU A 241 16.16 -3.23 19.79
CA LEU A 241 16.99 -2.40 20.67
C LEU A 241 18.13 -1.78 19.87
N ILE A 242 18.47 -0.54 20.21
CA ILE A 242 19.54 0.19 19.51
C ILE A 242 20.91 -0.43 19.82
N THR A 243 21.67 -0.74 18.77
CA THR A 243 23.04 -1.28 18.87
C THR A 243 24.07 -0.17 19.12
N THR A 244 25.31 -0.56 19.41
CA THR A 244 26.45 0.39 19.47
C THR A 244 26.63 1.13 18.14
N LEU A 245 26.46 0.43 17.01
CA LEU A 245 26.51 1.05 15.68
C LEU A 245 25.36 2.04 15.48
N GLY A 246 24.14 1.66 15.90
CA GLY A 246 22.96 2.55 15.84
C GLY A 246 23.16 3.85 16.63
N LYS A 247 23.76 3.79 17.82
CA LYS A 247 24.10 4.99 18.60
C LYS A 247 25.11 5.90 17.87
N ARG A 248 26.11 5.31 17.21
CA ARG A 248 27.05 6.05 16.37
C ARG A 248 26.39 6.66 15.14
N MET A 249 25.47 5.94 14.50
CA MET A 249 24.69 6.47 13.37
C MET A 249 23.85 7.68 13.81
N LEU A 250 23.16 7.59 14.94
CA LEU A 250 22.36 8.67 15.50
C LEU A 250 23.22 9.92 15.75
N ALA A 251 24.41 9.75 16.33
CA ALA A 251 25.33 10.85 16.62
C ALA A 251 25.83 11.59 15.35
N LEU A 252 25.82 10.92 14.19
CA LEU A 252 26.14 11.57 12.92
C LEU A 252 25.03 12.51 12.44
N GLY A 253 23.78 12.34 12.89
CA GLY A 253 22.65 13.22 12.54
C GLY A 253 22.43 13.34 11.03
N THR A 254 22.53 12.23 10.30
CA THR A 254 22.19 12.10 8.90
C THR A 254 21.29 10.89 8.71
N HIS A 255 20.78 10.70 7.48
CA HIS A 255 19.97 9.53 7.19
C HIS A 255 20.69 8.21 7.56
N PRO A 256 20.06 7.26 8.25
CA PRO A 256 20.70 6.03 8.74
C PRO A 256 21.46 5.24 7.67
N ARG A 257 20.96 5.22 6.41
CA ARG A 257 21.65 4.59 5.28
C ARG A 257 23.04 5.17 5.04
N LEU A 258 23.15 6.50 5.02
CA LEU A 258 24.43 7.17 4.80
C LEU A 258 25.33 7.04 6.02
N ALA A 259 24.75 7.11 7.22
CA ALA A 259 25.49 6.90 8.46
C ALA A 259 26.12 5.49 8.50
N ALA A 260 25.38 4.45 8.10
CA ALA A 260 25.89 3.09 8.02
C ALA A 260 27.12 3.00 7.09
N MET A 261 27.00 3.50 5.85
CA MET A 261 28.09 3.50 4.89
C MET A 261 29.33 4.24 5.41
N LEU A 262 29.15 5.43 5.96
CA LEU A 262 30.25 6.25 6.48
C LEU A 262 30.96 5.59 7.66
N LEU A 263 30.23 4.86 8.53
CA LEU A 263 30.78 4.22 9.71
C LEU A 263 31.37 2.82 9.43
N CYS A 264 30.92 2.14 8.38
CA CYS A 264 31.41 0.82 7.98
C CYS A 264 32.57 0.89 6.99
N ALA A 265 32.80 2.05 6.35
CA ALA A 265 33.95 2.23 5.47
C ALA A 265 35.28 2.09 6.25
N GLN A 266 36.11 1.13 5.85
CA GLN A 266 37.38 0.79 6.52
C GLN A 266 38.54 0.84 5.51
N GLY A 267 39.77 1.04 6.02
CA GLY A 267 40.96 1.15 5.21
C GLY A 267 41.40 2.59 4.96
N ASP A 268 42.44 2.79 4.17
CA ASP A 268 43.11 4.08 4.04
C ASP A 268 42.32 5.12 3.26
N GLN A 269 41.60 4.72 2.19
CA GLN A 269 40.92 5.64 1.26
C GLN A 269 39.41 5.49 1.24
N ASP A 270 38.84 4.39 1.72
CA ASP A 270 37.44 4.12 1.70
C ASP A 270 36.59 5.08 2.51
N PRO A 271 37.01 5.53 3.71
CA PRO A 271 36.25 6.55 4.43
C PRO A 271 36.13 7.86 3.66
N ALA A 272 37.17 8.26 2.92
CA ALA A 272 37.12 9.43 2.07
C ALA A 272 36.23 9.23 0.83
N LEU A 273 36.25 8.02 0.24
CA LEU A 273 35.40 7.62 -0.87
C LEU A 273 33.93 7.54 -0.43
N ALA A 274 33.65 7.02 0.76
CA ALA A 274 32.29 7.00 1.33
C ALA A 274 31.71 8.42 1.54
N CYS A 275 32.58 9.40 1.89
CA CYS A 275 32.16 10.80 1.95
C CYS A 275 31.78 11.37 0.57
N ASP A 276 32.50 10.97 -0.48
CA ASP A 276 32.16 11.35 -1.85
C ASP A 276 30.82 10.71 -2.27
N LEU A 277 30.63 9.43 -1.95
CA LEU A 277 29.37 8.71 -2.24
C LEU A 277 28.18 9.31 -1.49
N ALA A 278 28.34 9.66 -0.22
CA ALA A 278 27.29 10.31 0.56
C ALA A 278 26.87 11.63 -0.10
N ALA A 279 27.85 12.47 -0.49
CA ALA A 279 27.56 13.71 -1.19
C ALA A 279 26.91 13.52 -2.56
N LEU A 280 27.32 12.49 -3.32
CA LEU A 280 26.74 12.16 -4.64
C LEU A 280 25.32 11.63 -4.55
N VAL A 281 25.02 10.82 -3.53
CA VAL A 281 23.68 10.23 -3.35
C VAL A 281 22.65 11.29 -2.94
N GLU A 282 23.04 12.25 -2.10
CA GLU A 282 22.17 13.35 -1.67
C GLU A 282 21.98 14.42 -2.74
N ALA A 283 22.96 14.60 -3.62
CA ALA A 283 22.96 15.67 -4.61
C ALA A 283 22.02 15.39 -5.79
N ARG A 284 21.63 16.47 -6.46
CA ARG A 284 21.10 16.38 -7.82
C ARG A 284 22.17 15.85 -8.78
N ASP A 285 21.72 15.15 -9.83
CA ASP A 285 22.64 14.62 -10.83
C ASP A 285 23.53 15.73 -11.41
N PRO A 286 24.86 15.64 -11.25
CA PRO A 286 25.77 16.62 -11.82
C PRO A 286 25.98 16.46 -13.33
N LEU A 287 25.49 15.37 -13.95
CA LEU A 287 25.61 15.10 -15.37
C LEU A 287 24.26 15.33 -16.08
N ARG A 288 24.33 15.79 -17.34
CA ARG A 288 23.14 16.02 -18.19
C ARG A 288 22.62 14.73 -18.82
N SER A 289 23.54 13.83 -19.23
CA SER A 289 23.26 12.58 -19.94
C SER A 289 24.05 11.39 -19.37
N GLY A 290 24.23 11.35 -18.08
CA GLY A 290 25.19 10.44 -17.44
C GLY A 290 24.81 8.96 -17.32
N GLY A 291 23.73 8.48 -17.94
CA GLY A 291 23.28 7.08 -17.81
C GLY A 291 22.96 6.70 -16.35
N ASP A 292 23.06 5.44 -16.00
CA ASP A 292 22.69 4.89 -14.68
C ASP A 292 23.88 4.52 -13.77
N ALA A 293 25.11 4.50 -14.29
CA ALA A 293 26.26 4.17 -13.48
C ALA A 293 26.72 5.33 -12.56
N LEU A 294 26.75 5.08 -11.25
CA LEU A 294 27.26 6.04 -10.27
C LEU A 294 28.73 6.35 -10.47
N ALA A 295 29.49 5.40 -11.02
CA ALA A 295 30.91 5.58 -11.35
C ALA A 295 31.17 6.74 -12.32
N ALA A 296 30.24 7.04 -13.25
CA ALA A 296 30.37 8.21 -14.14
C ALA A 296 30.34 9.52 -13.35
N ARG A 297 29.47 9.64 -12.35
CA ARG A 297 29.34 10.82 -11.47
C ARG A 297 30.58 11.00 -10.61
N TRP A 298 31.08 9.91 -10.05
CA TRP A 298 32.28 9.95 -9.23
C TRP A 298 33.51 10.34 -10.07
N ARG A 299 33.66 9.78 -11.30
CA ARG A 299 34.74 10.19 -12.22
C ARG A 299 34.66 11.66 -12.58
N ALA A 300 33.46 12.19 -12.83
CA ALA A 300 33.26 13.62 -13.08
C ALA A 300 33.69 14.48 -11.88
N LEU A 301 33.39 14.05 -10.65
CA LEU A 301 33.84 14.71 -9.44
C LEU A 301 35.37 14.67 -9.28
N ALA A 302 35.98 13.51 -9.56
CA ALA A 302 37.44 13.33 -9.53
C ALA A 302 38.14 14.21 -10.58
N ALA A 303 37.60 14.27 -11.82
CA ALA A 303 38.11 15.15 -12.88
C ALA A 303 37.97 16.65 -12.54
N PHE A 304 36.83 17.02 -11.95
CA PHE A 304 36.59 18.41 -11.48
C PHE A 304 37.66 18.85 -10.48
N ARG A 305 38.05 18.01 -9.54
CA ARG A 305 39.13 18.27 -8.57
C ARG A 305 40.50 18.43 -9.22
N GLN A 306 40.71 17.85 -10.39
CA GLN A 306 41.93 17.97 -11.19
C GLN A 306 41.88 19.15 -12.16
N GLY A 307 40.81 19.96 -12.12
CA GLY A 307 40.64 21.13 -12.97
C GLY A 307 40.05 20.82 -14.36
N SER A 308 39.65 19.53 -14.62
CA SER A 308 39.04 19.11 -15.85
C SER A 308 37.50 18.98 -15.69
N ILE A 309 36.74 19.48 -16.67
CA ILE A 309 35.29 19.44 -16.62
C ILE A 309 34.79 18.94 -17.98
N SER A 310 34.01 17.86 -17.97
CA SER A 310 33.31 17.39 -19.15
C SER A 310 32.23 18.40 -19.57
N ALA A 311 31.99 18.52 -20.89
CA ALA A 311 30.89 19.34 -21.44
C ALA A 311 29.51 18.90 -20.96
N ASP A 312 29.37 17.62 -20.57
CA ASP A 312 28.15 17.04 -20.03
C ASP A 312 27.91 17.36 -18.54
N ALA A 313 28.89 17.95 -17.84
CA ALA A 313 28.83 18.18 -16.41
C ALA A 313 28.45 19.62 -16.02
N HIS A 314 27.64 19.74 -14.97
CA HIS A 314 27.32 21.02 -14.34
C HIS A 314 28.40 21.42 -13.34
N ARG A 315 29.22 22.43 -13.65
CA ARG A 315 30.30 22.91 -12.80
C ARG A 315 29.84 23.29 -11.39
N SER A 316 28.74 24.01 -11.27
CA SER A 316 28.19 24.43 -9.97
C SER A 316 27.71 23.23 -9.14
N GLY A 317 27.12 22.21 -9.80
CA GLY A 317 26.73 20.96 -9.14
C GLY A 317 27.93 20.19 -8.59
N LEU A 318 28.99 20.01 -9.39
CA LEU A 318 30.21 19.34 -8.95
C LEU A 318 30.91 20.11 -7.81
N ALA A 319 30.92 21.44 -7.86
CA ALA A 319 31.48 22.26 -6.78
C ALA A 319 30.70 22.10 -5.47
N ALA A 320 29.38 22.04 -5.52
CA ALA A 320 28.52 21.80 -4.36
C ALA A 320 28.74 20.40 -3.77
N ILE A 321 28.83 19.36 -4.63
CA ILE A 321 29.13 17.99 -4.21
C ILE A 321 30.50 17.90 -3.55
N ASP A 322 31.53 18.53 -4.12
CA ASP A 322 32.87 18.53 -3.54
C ASP A 322 32.89 19.24 -2.19
N ALA A 323 32.19 20.35 -2.05
CA ALA A 323 32.04 21.06 -0.77
C ALA A 323 31.35 20.17 0.29
N ALA A 324 30.28 19.48 -0.08
CA ALA A 324 29.57 18.54 0.79
C ALA A 324 30.46 17.36 1.19
N ALA A 325 31.19 16.75 0.25
CA ALA A 325 32.13 15.68 0.53
C ALA A 325 33.26 16.11 1.51
N ARG A 326 33.77 17.33 1.32
CA ARG A 326 34.75 17.92 2.28
C ARG A 326 34.13 18.15 3.67
N GLN A 327 32.88 18.57 3.73
CA GLN A 327 32.16 18.72 4.99
C GLN A 327 31.98 17.38 5.70
N TRP A 328 31.63 16.32 5.00
CA TRP A 328 31.57 14.98 5.55
C TRP A 328 32.91 14.52 6.11
N ARG A 329 34.01 14.65 5.35
CA ARG A 329 35.36 14.29 5.84
C ARG A 329 35.71 15.02 7.14
N ARG A 330 35.45 16.33 7.22
CA ARG A 330 35.67 17.11 8.46
C ARG A 330 34.82 16.57 9.61
N ARG A 331 33.56 16.30 9.36
CA ARG A 331 32.59 15.83 10.37
C ARG A 331 32.97 14.49 10.99
N ILE A 332 33.46 13.56 10.18
CA ILE A 332 33.93 12.25 10.65
C ILE A 332 35.44 12.17 10.86
N ARG A 333 36.12 13.30 10.78
CA ARG A 333 37.56 13.48 11.05
C ARG A 333 38.47 12.62 10.17
N ILE A 334 38.20 12.58 8.88
CA ILE A 334 38.99 11.89 7.86
C ILE A 334 39.95 12.89 7.20
N GLU A 335 41.27 12.66 7.36
CA GLU A 335 42.31 13.43 6.71
C GLU A 335 42.69 12.91 5.33
N ALA A 336 42.45 11.62 5.09
CA ALA A 336 42.71 10.98 3.81
C ALA A 336 41.95 11.65 2.66
N MET A 337 42.62 11.74 1.53
CA MET A 337 42.02 12.21 0.28
C MET A 337 41.37 11.00 -0.45
N PRO A 338 40.27 11.20 -1.16
CA PRO A 338 39.69 10.14 -1.97
C PRO A 338 40.65 9.70 -3.07
N PRO A 339 40.63 8.44 -3.49
CA PRO A 339 41.50 7.92 -4.52
C PRO A 339 41.32 8.69 -5.85
N ARG A 340 42.36 8.72 -6.66
CA ARG A 340 42.28 9.30 -8.03
C ARG A 340 41.63 8.37 -9.05
N GLN A 341 41.73 7.09 -8.79
CA GLN A 341 41.12 6.00 -9.59
C GLN A 341 40.56 4.96 -8.64
N ILE A 342 39.52 4.30 -9.04
CA ILE A 342 38.82 3.25 -8.27
C ILE A 342 38.65 2.02 -9.14
N GLU A 343 38.66 0.85 -8.50
CA GLU A 343 38.18 -0.39 -9.10
C GLU A 343 36.68 -0.32 -9.34
N THR A 344 36.21 -1.03 -10.36
CA THR A 344 34.83 -0.95 -10.84
C THR A 344 33.80 -1.22 -9.74
N HIS A 345 34.05 -2.22 -8.88
CA HIS A 345 33.10 -2.66 -7.85
C HIS A 345 33.18 -1.86 -6.55
N ARG A 346 34.25 -1.08 -6.33
CA ARG A 346 34.51 -0.43 -5.03
C ARG A 346 33.39 0.50 -4.57
N LEU A 347 32.72 1.18 -5.49
CA LEU A 347 31.58 2.03 -5.16
C LEU A 347 30.37 1.21 -4.71
N GLY A 348 30.12 0.08 -5.38
CA GLY A 348 29.06 -0.85 -5.00
C GLY A 348 29.30 -1.50 -3.64
N ASP A 349 30.54 -1.88 -3.34
CA ASP A 349 30.93 -2.45 -2.05
C ASP A 349 30.56 -1.51 -0.89
N LEU A 350 30.93 -0.24 -1.02
CA LEU A 350 30.58 0.77 -0.01
C LEU A 350 29.07 1.04 0.05
N LEU A 351 28.42 1.15 -1.11
CA LEU A 351 26.97 1.37 -1.18
C LEU A 351 26.15 0.22 -0.60
N ALA A 352 26.67 -1.02 -0.58
CA ALA A 352 25.98 -2.17 0.00
C ALA A 352 25.66 -1.96 1.48
N HIS A 353 26.48 -1.21 2.21
CA HIS A 353 26.21 -0.82 3.59
C HIS A 353 25.07 0.20 3.73
N ALA A 354 24.85 1.06 2.71
CA ALA A 354 23.76 2.04 2.73
C ALA A 354 22.44 1.44 2.21
N PHE A 355 22.52 0.54 1.25
CA PHE A 355 21.37 0.01 0.53
C PHE A 355 21.32 -1.53 0.57
N PRO A 356 21.38 -2.14 1.77
CA PRO A 356 21.39 -3.60 1.89
C PRO A 356 20.13 -4.27 1.33
N ASP A 357 19.00 -3.59 1.35
CA ASP A 357 17.70 -4.02 0.78
C ASP A 357 17.64 -3.89 -0.75
N ARG A 358 18.62 -3.20 -1.36
CA ARG A 358 18.69 -2.92 -2.80
C ARG A 358 19.93 -3.50 -3.48
N ILE A 359 20.58 -4.43 -2.82
CA ILE A 359 21.53 -5.33 -3.46
C ILE A 359 20.71 -6.18 -4.43
N ALA A 360 21.16 -6.30 -5.67
CA ALA A 360 20.38 -6.93 -6.72
C ALA A 360 21.24 -7.90 -7.53
N HIS A 361 20.67 -9.02 -7.88
CA HIS A 361 21.29 -10.05 -8.72
C HIS A 361 20.58 -10.13 -10.07
N GLN A 362 21.35 -10.31 -11.14
CA GLN A 362 20.85 -10.42 -12.50
C GLN A 362 19.90 -11.63 -12.63
N HIS A 363 18.79 -11.42 -13.33
CA HIS A 363 17.80 -12.47 -13.57
C HIS A 363 18.33 -13.51 -14.57
N ALA A 364 18.09 -14.79 -14.30
CA ALA A 364 18.69 -15.89 -15.06
C ALA A 364 18.31 -15.92 -16.56
N THR A 365 17.12 -15.46 -16.94
CA THR A 365 16.59 -15.50 -18.31
C THR A 365 16.52 -14.15 -19.01
N ASP A 366 16.62 -13.04 -18.26
CA ASP A 366 16.59 -11.70 -18.81
C ASP A 366 17.71 -10.87 -18.19
N PRO A 367 18.83 -10.65 -18.91
CA PRO A 367 20.01 -9.97 -18.36
C PRO A 367 19.82 -8.49 -18.07
N ARG A 368 18.69 -7.88 -18.45
CA ARG A 368 18.34 -6.50 -18.10
C ARG A 368 17.51 -6.41 -16.84
N ARG A 369 16.98 -7.53 -16.35
CA ARG A 369 16.18 -7.58 -15.12
C ARG A 369 17.03 -8.04 -13.95
N TYR A 370 16.73 -7.50 -12.79
CA TYR A 370 17.40 -7.76 -11.53
C TYR A 370 16.41 -8.03 -10.43
N LEU A 371 16.68 -9.02 -9.61
CA LEU A 371 15.92 -9.29 -8.39
C LEU A 371 16.65 -8.65 -7.22
N LEU A 372 16.00 -7.71 -6.54
CA LEU A 372 16.54 -7.04 -5.36
C LEU A 372 16.43 -7.96 -4.13
N ALA A 373 17.31 -7.74 -3.16
CA ALA A 373 17.33 -8.45 -1.88
C ALA A 373 16.00 -8.36 -1.09
N ASN A 374 15.18 -7.35 -1.36
CA ASN A 374 13.84 -7.19 -0.79
C ASN A 374 12.74 -7.95 -1.56
N GLY A 375 13.09 -8.74 -2.59
CA GLY A 375 12.17 -9.56 -3.38
C GLY A 375 11.51 -8.85 -4.57
N ARG A 376 11.85 -7.60 -4.85
CA ARG A 376 11.27 -6.84 -5.96
C ARG A 376 12.10 -6.93 -7.22
N MET A 377 11.42 -6.86 -8.37
CA MET A 377 12.07 -6.81 -9.66
C MET A 377 12.37 -5.36 -10.07
N ALA A 378 13.56 -5.18 -10.67
CA ALA A 378 13.98 -3.94 -11.29
C ALA A 378 14.59 -4.23 -12.66
N ARG A 379 14.65 -3.22 -13.53
CA ARG A 379 15.25 -3.34 -14.87
C ARG A 379 16.18 -2.18 -15.19
N LEU A 380 17.18 -2.45 -16.00
CA LEU A 380 18.09 -1.46 -16.56
C LEU A 380 17.47 -0.74 -17.77
N PHE A 381 18.00 0.43 -18.09
CA PHE A 381 17.78 1.07 -19.38
C PHE A 381 18.38 0.24 -20.53
N ASP A 382 17.92 0.49 -21.76
CA ASP A 382 18.39 -0.23 -22.93
C ASP A 382 19.87 0.04 -23.26
N ASP A 383 20.36 1.22 -22.91
CA ASP A 383 21.74 1.71 -23.10
C ASP A 383 22.55 1.69 -21.79
N SER A 384 22.11 0.93 -20.78
CA SER A 384 22.75 0.87 -19.48
C SER A 384 24.20 0.39 -19.55
N SER A 385 25.08 1.11 -18.90
CA SER A 385 26.47 0.70 -18.69
C SER A 385 26.68 -0.33 -17.59
N LEU A 386 25.62 -0.67 -16.84
CA LEU A 386 25.60 -1.75 -15.83
C LEU A 386 25.17 -3.10 -16.42
N PHE A 387 24.91 -3.15 -17.72
CA PHE A 387 24.51 -4.37 -18.42
C PHE A 387 25.63 -5.43 -18.33
N GLY A 388 25.27 -6.65 -17.94
CA GLY A 388 26.19 -7.77 -17.81
C GLY A 388 26.85 -7.92 -16.43
N GLU A 389 26.61 -6.99 -15.51
CA GLU A 389 27.08 -7.11 -14.13
C GLU A 389 26.21 -8.11 -13.35
N PRO A 390 26.76 -9.20 -12.81
CA PRO A 390 25.95 -10.21 -12.09
C PRO A 390 25.33 -9.63 -10.81
N TRP A 391 26.05 -8.77 -10.10
CA TRP A 391 25.61 -8.10 -8.89
C TRP A 391 25.74 -6.59 -8.99
N ILE A 392 24.71 -5.89 -8.60
CA ILE A 392 24.70 -4.44 -8.50
C ILE A 392 24.08 -3.99 -7.18
N VAL A 393 24.44 -2.79 -6.73
CA VAL A 393 23.70 -2.08 -5.70
C VAL A 393 22.98 -0.90 -6.33
N VAL A 394 21.70 -0.76 -6.03
CA VAL A 394 20.86 0.29 -6.59
C VAL A 394 20.64 1.39 -5.56
N SER A 395 21.14 2.58 -5.85
CA SER A 395 20.95 3.77 -4.99
C SER A 395 19.67 4.52 -5.32
N GLU A 396 19.19 4.48 -6.57
CA GLU A 396 17.99 5.18 -6.98
C GLU A 396 17.15 4.35 -7.95
N LEU A 397 15.85 4.23 -7.64
CA LEU A 397 14.84 3.52 -8.40
C LEU A 397 13.71 4.47 -8.83
N ARG A 398 13.05 4.18 -9.95
CA ARG A 398 11.78 4.77 -10.32
C ARG A 398 10.75 3.64 -10.51
N PHE A 399 9.65 3.77 -9.80
CA PHE A 399 8.58 2.77 -9.90
C PHE A 399 7.85 2.90 -11.22
N GLU A 400 7.58 1.74 -11.82
CA GLU A 400 6.68 1.55 -12.95
C GLU A 400 5.69 0.44 -12.57
N ALA A 401 4.63 0.27 -13.33
CA ALA A 401 3.54 -0.64 -12.98
C ALA A 401 3.97 -2.12 -12.82
N LYS A 402 5.04 -2.54 -13.49
CA LYS A 402 5.51 -3.92 -13.50
C LYS A 402 6.86 -4.09 -12.79
N ASP A 403 7.90 -3.47 -13.29
CA ASP A 403 9.26 -3.56 -12.76
C ASP A 403 9.77 -2.15 -12.44
N ALA A 404 10.52 -1.98 -11.36
CA ALA A 404 11.14 -0.69 -11.09
C ALA A 404 12.26 -0.41 -12.09
N LEU A 405 12.42 0.85 -12.53
CA LEU A 405 13.53 1.24 -13.39
C LEU A 405 14.73 1.68 -12.53
N ILE A 406 15.90 1.13 -12.82
CA ILE A 406 17.14 1.48 -12.14
C ILE A 406 17.63 2.81 -12.70
N LEU A 407 17.60 3.86 -11.88
CA LEU A 407 18.07 5.19 -12.27
C LEU A 407 19.55 5.38 -11.94
N ARG A 408 20.03 4.80 -10.83
CA ARG A 408 21.43 4.83 -10.43
C ARG A 408 21.82 3.56 -9.69
N GLY A 409 23.00 3.05 -10.02
CA GLY A 409 23.58 1.89 -9.35
C GLY A 409 25.10 1.82 -9.56
N ALA A 410 25.68 0.81 -8.92
CA ALA A 410 27.08 0.46 -9.09
C ALA A 410 27.25 -1.05 -9.07
N PRO A 411 28.19 -1.61 -9.84
CA PRO A 411 28.54 -3.03 -9.77
C PRO A 411 29.11 -3.36 -8.39
N LEU A 412 28.92 -4.61 -7.98
CA LEU A 412 29.25 -5.11 -6.65
C LEU A 412 30.01 -6.45 -6.77
N ASP A 413 31.07 -6.62 -5.95
CA ASP A 413 31.81 -7.85 -5.87
C ASP A 413 31.09 -8.91 -5.01
N GLU A 414 30.84 -10.10 -5.57
CA GLU A 414 30.23 -11.21 -4.81
C GLU A 414 31.14 -11.68 -3.66
N GLY A 415 32.45 -11.66 -3.86
CA GLY A 415 33.42 -12.00 -2.81
C GLY A 415 33.33 -11.06 -1.62
N PHE A 416 33.11 -9.76 -1.88
CA PHE A 416 32.82 -8.79 -0.84
C PHE A 416 31.52 -9.14 -0.11
N LEU A 417 30.42 -9.43 -0.81
CA LEU A 417 29.15 -9.80 -0.18
C LEU A 417 29.30 -11.01 0.74
N ARG A 418 30.02 -12.03 0.30
CA ARG A 418 30.22 -13.25 1.10
C ARG A 418 31.07 -13.01 2.35
N ARG A 419 32.00 -12.05 2.33
CA ARG A 419 32.81 -11.67 3.49
C ARG A 419 32.06 -10.79 4.47
N GLU A 420 31.37 -9.75 3.97
CA GLU A 420 30.73 -8.72 4.81
C GLU A 420 29.34 -9.13 5.30
N PHE A 421 28.60 -9.93 4.51
CA PHE A 421 27.23 -10.30 4.81
C PHE A 421 27.02 -11.83 4.79
N PRO A 422 27.89 -12.65 5.42
CA PRO A 422 27.79 -14.11 5.33
C PRO A 422 26.46 -14.66 5.84
N GLN A 423 25.88 -14.02 6.87
CA GLN A 423 24.60 -14.41 7.48
C GLN A 423 23.39 -14.24 6.55
N ARG A 424 23.52 -13.50 5.45
CA ARG A 424 22.47 -13.31 4.46
C ARG A 424 22.45 -14.39 3.38
N PHE A 425 23.51 -15.21 3.32
CA PHE A 425 23.57 -16.40 2.46
C PHE A 425 23.03 -17.58 3.24
N VAL A 426 21.86 -18.06 2.84
CA VAL A 426 21.16 -19.15 3.51
C VAL A 426 20.92 -20.28 2.51
N THR A 427 21.18 -21.51 2.94
CA THR A 427 20.78 -22.70 2.19
C THR A 427 19.67 -23.41 2.97
N ALA A 428 18.51 -23.56 2.36
CA ALA A 428 17.36 -24.19 2.98
C ALA A 428 16.64 -25.13 2.01
N ASP A 429 16.05 -26.17 2.57
CA ASP A 429 15.11 -27.01 1.82
C ASP A 429 13.75 -26.31 1.82
N VAL A 430 13.23 -26.03 0.63
CA VAL A 430 11.98 -25.32 0.41
C VAL A 430 11.01 -26.23 -0.32
N VAL A 431 9.82 -26.32 0.21
CA VAL A 431 8.73 -27.06 -0.40
C VAL A 431 7.74 -26.07 -0.99
N ARG A 432 7.49 -26.19 -2.30
CA ARG A 432 6.55 -25.32 -3.01
C ARG A 432 5.52 -26.13 -3.76
N TRP A 433 4.33 -25.58 -3.89
CA TRP A 433 3.31 -26.09 -4.78
C TRP A 433 3.68 -25.80 -6.23
N ASP A 434 3.66 -26.86 -7.07
CA ASP A 434 3.78 -26.75 -8.53
C ASP A 434 2.37 -26.89 -9.15
N PRO A 435 1.78 -25.79 -9.64
CA PRO A 435 0.44 -25.82 -10.22
C PRO A 435 0.33 -26.70 -11.47
N ALA A 436 1.40 -26.78 -12.27
CA ALA A 436 1.41 -27.57 -13.51
C ALA A 436 1.39 -29.07 -13.22
N ARG A 437 2.10 -29.50 -12.19
CA ARG A 437 2.16 -30.91 -11.76
C ARG A 437 1.12 -31.28 -10.71
N ARG A 438 0.42 -30.31 -10.15
CA ARG A 438 -0.50 -30.46 -9.02
C ARG A 438 0.12 -31.26 -7.85
N ALA A 439 1.38 -31.00 -7.58
CA ALA A 439 2.18 -31.68 -6.57
C ALA A 439 3.18 -30.74 -5.92
N LEU A 440 3.69 -31.14 -4.76
CA LEU A 440 4.80 -30.43 -4.12
C LEU A 440 6.10 -30.69 -4.84
N SER A 441 6.89 -29.65 -5.00
CA SER A 441 8.27 -29.68 -5.43
C SER A 441 9.17 -29.35 -4.24
N ALA A 442 10.03 -30.27 -3.85
CA ALA A 442 11.04 -30.01 -2.82
C ALA A 442 12.36 -29.63 -3.48
N GLN A 443 12.88 -28.49 -3.12
CA GLN A 443 14.09 -27.93 -3.67
C GLN A 443 15.00 -27.43 -2.55
N ARG A 444 16.28 -27.68 -2.69
CA ARG A 444 17.31 -27.05 -1.87
C ARG A 444 17.73 -25.78 -2.56
N GLU A 445 17.40 -24.65 -1.95
CA GLU A 445 17.72 -23.34 -2.49
C GLU A 445 18.86 -22.70 -1.69
N SER A 446 19.89 -22.24 -2.42
CA SER A 446 20.88 -21.32 -1.89
C SER A 446 20.43 -19.91 -2.23
N ARG A 447 20.30 -19.04 -1.26
CA ARG A 447 19.76 -17.69 -1.38
C ARG A 447 20.66 -16.65 -0.76
N PHE A 448 20.58 -15.44 -1.30
CA PHE A 448 20.96 -14.21 -0.64
C PHE A 448 19.66 -13.43 -0.35
N ASP A 449 19.22 -13.40 0.88
CA ASP A 449 17.86 -12.91 1.27
C ASP A 449 16.75 -13.54 0.40
N GLN A 450 16.04 -12.71 -0.41
CA GLN A 450 15.00 -13.18 -1.33
C GLN A 450 15.53 -13.59 -2.71
N VAL A 451 16.82 -13.40 -2.98
CA VAL A 451 17.45 -13.74 -4.25
C VAL A 451 17.84 -15.22 -4.25
N VAL A 452 17.20 -16.03 -5.08
CA VAL A 452 17.57 -17.44 -5.28
C VAL A 452 18.77 -17.50 -6.21
N LEU A 453 19.90 -18.02 -5.72
CA LEU A 453 21.16 -18.14 -6.45
C LEU A 453 21.29 -19.51 -7.14
N GLU A 454 20.89 -20.54 -6.43
CA GLU A 454 20.96 -21.91 -6.92
C GLU A 454 19.77 -22.72 -6.41
N THR A 455 19.26 -23.59 -7.26
CA THR A 455 18.19 -24.52 -6.92
C THR A 455 18.62 -25.92 -7.29
N ARG A 456 18.57 -26.83 -6.34
CA ARG A 456 18.82 -28.27 -6.54
C ARG A 456 17.65 -29.09 -6.05
N PRO A 457 17.32 -30.24 -6.63
CA PRO A 457 16.29 -31.12 -6.07
C PRO A 457 16.66 -31.51 -4.62
N ALA A 458 15.69 -31.38 -3.71
CA ALA A 458 15.86 -31.91 -2.35
C ALA A 458 15.38 -33.36 -2.31
N GLY A 459 16.16 -34.21 -1.62
CA GLY A 459 15.90 -35.65 -1.62
C GLY A 459 14.71 -36.09 -0.75
N ARG A 460 14.28 -35.28 0.23
CA ARG A 460 13.20 -35.61 1.16
C ARG A 460 12.44 -34.36 1.54
N VAL A 461 11.12 -34.47 1.47
CA VAL A 461 10.22 -33.39 1.90
C VAL A 461 10.02 -33.48 3.40
N ASP A 462 10.26 -32.41 4.13
CA ASP A 462 9.84 -32.32 5.52
C ASP A 462 8.31 -32.34 5.63
N PRO A 463 7.72 -33.26 6.42
CA PRO A 463 6.26 -33.41 6.51
C PRO A 463 5.53 -32.15 6.98
N GLN A 464 6.14 -31.34 7.85
CA GLN A 464 5.53 -30.10 8.32
C GLN A 464 5.53 -29.02 7.24
N GLN A 465 6.64 -28.91 6.50
CA GLN A 465 6.73 -27.98 5.36
C GLN A 465 5.80 -28.40 4.22
N ALA A 466 5.67 -29.72 3.99
CA ALA A 466 4.72 -30.25 3.02
C ALA A 466 3.27 -29.85 3.34
N ALA A 467 2.86 -30.09 4.59
CA ALA A 467 1.50 -29.72 5.04
C ALA A 467 1.27 -28.20 4.93
N ALA A 468 2.25 -27.38 5.29
CA ALA A 468 2.16 -25.93 5.16
C ALA A 468 2.03 -25.49 3.69
N ALA A 469 2.83 -26.07 2.78
CA ALA A 469 2.80 -25.74 1.36
C ALA A 469 1.48 -26.18 0.68
N LEU A 470 0.89 -27.32 1.09
CA LEU A 470 -0.44 -27.72 0.62
C LEU A 470 -1.53 -26.81 1.14
N THR A 471 -1.43 -26.36 2.39
CA THR A 471 -2.37 -25.40 2.96
C THR A 471 -2.33 -24.07 2.21
N GLU A 472 -1.14 -23.58 1.89
CA GLU A 472 -0.97 -22.36 1.09
C GLU A 472 -1.49 -22.53 -0.33
N ALA A 473 -1.29 -23.70 -0.94
CA ALA A 473 -1.87 -24.02 -2.25
C ALA A 473 -3.41 -23.95 -2.23
N VAL A 474 -4.05 -24.42 -1.15
CA VAL A 474 -5.52 -24.26 -0.99
C VAL A 474 -5.92 -22.80 -0.82
N ARG A 475 -5.12 -21.99 -0.11
CA ARG A 475 -5.38 -20.54 0.04
C ARG A 475 -5.36 -19.82 -1.30
N GLU A 476 -4.43 -20.19 -2.20
CA GLU A 476 -4.33 -19.64 -3.55
C GLU A 476 -5.41 -20.17 -4.51
N LEU A 477 -5.69 -21.48 -4.47
CA LEU A 477 -6.63 -22.13 -5.39
C LEU A 477 -8.10 -21.98 -4.97
N GLY A 478 -8.35 -21.66 -3.70
CA GLY A 478 -9.66 -21.58 -3.10
C GLY A 478 -10.15 -22.94 -2.56
N LEU A 479 -11.15 -22.87 -1.67
CA LEU A 479 -11.72 -24.04 -0.99
C LEU A 479 -12.36 -25.06 -1.95
N GLU A 480 -12.77 -24.64 -3.16
CA GLU A 480 -13.33 -25.53 -4.18
C GLU A 480 -12.31 -26.53 -4.76
N SER A 481 -11.02 -26.31 -4.51
CA SER A 481 -9.97 -27.28 -4.85
C SER A 481 -9.96 -28.53 -3.99
N LEU A 482 -10.68 -28.53 -2.87
CA LEU A 482 -10.81 -29.63 -1.93
C LEU A 482 -11.90 -30.64 -2.35
N PRO A 483 -11.81 -31.90 -1.91
CA PRO A 483 -12.76 -32.95 -2.29
C PRO A 483 -14.08 -32.85 -1.50
N TRP A 484 -14.89 -31.86 -1.83
CA TRP A 484 -16.21 -31.66 -1.20
C TRP A 484 -17.21 -32.68 -1.69
N SER A 485 -17.75 -33.50 -0.79
CA SER A 485 -18.96 -34.27 -1.07
C SER A 485 -20.22 -33.40 -0.89
N GLU A 486 -21.30 -33.78 -1.58
CA GLU A 486 -22.58 -33.11 -1.42
C GLU A 486 -23.10 -33.20 0.02
N SER A 487 -22.87 -34.32 0.69
CA SER A 487 -23.23 -34.50 2.08
C SER A 487 -22.47 -33.56 3.03
N LEU A 488 -21.19 -33.32 2.74
CA LEU A 488 -20.36 -32.41 3.56
C LEU A 488 -20.77 -30.93 3.30
N ARG A 489 -21.07 -30.59 2.05
CA ARG A 489 -21.61 -29.24 1.72
C ARG A 489 -22.90 -28.98 2.46
N GLN A 490 -23.86 -29.93 2.43
CA GLN A 490 -25.12 -29.81 3.15
C GLN A 490 -24.92 -29.77 4.67
N TRP A 491 -23.99 -30.56 5.19
CA TRP A 491 -23.65 -30.49 6.62
C TRP A 491 -23.13 -29.10 7.02
N ARG A 492 -22.24 -28.53 6.20
CA ARG A 492 -21.72 -27.18 6.42
C ARG A 492 -22.84 -26.13 6.40
N GLU A 493 -23.72 -26.19 5.40
CA GLU A 493 -24.85 -25.26 5.30
C GLU A 493 -25.79 -25.36 6.49
N ARG A 494 -26.01 -26.56 7.03
CA ARG A 494 -26.81 -26.77 8.25
C ARG A 494 -26.18 -26.05 9.44
N VAL A 495 -24.87 -26.17 9.63
CA VAL A 495 -24.16 -25.50 10.73
C VAL A 495 -24.24 -23.97 10.57
N ARG A 496 -24.04 -23.45 9.38
CA ARG A 496 -24.14 -22.02 9.10
C ARG A 496 -25.55 -21.49 9.38
N CYS A 497 -26.56 -22.18 8.91
CA CYS A 497 -27.94 -21.83 9.20
C CYS A 497 -28.25 -21.85 10.71
N LEU A 498 -27.76 -22.86 11.44
CA LEU A 498 -27.94 -22.95 12.89
C LEU A 498 -27.22 -21.81 13.64
N GLY A 499 -26.09 -21.34 13.13
CA GLY A 499 -25.39 -20.15 13.67
C GLY A 499 -26.27 -18.89 13.63
N ASP A 500 -26.99 -18.69 12.53
CA ASP A 500 -27.92 -17.56 12.39
C ASP A 500 -29.21 -17.74 13.19
N TRP A 501 -29.78 -18.96 13.21
CA TRP A 501 -31.08 -19.21 13.81
C TRP A 501 -31.03 -19.35 15.32
N LEU A 502 -29.90 -19.81 15.85
CA LEU A 502 -29.69 -20.10 17.28
C LEU A 502 -28.36 -19.50 17.75
N PRO A 503 -28.20 -18.17 17.71
CA PRO A 503 -26.92 -17.51 18.07
C PRO A 503 -26.51 -17.80 19.53
N GLU A 504 -27.46 -18.09 20.40
CA GLU A 504 -27.22 -18.44 21.79
C GLU A 504 -26.51 -19.80 21.99
N VAL A 505 -26.53 -20.67 20.97
CA VAL A 505 -25.83 -21.98 21.00
C VAL A 505 -24.36 -21.82 20.65
N GLY A 506 -23.98 -20.75 19.95
CA GLY A 506 -22.60 -20.39 19.64
C GLY A 506 -21.95 -21.31 18.60
N PHE A 507 -22.67 -21.73 17.54
CA PHE A 507 -22.06 -22.47 16.44
C PHE A 507 -20.95 -21.65 15.79
N PRO A 508 -19.83 -22.28 15.34
CA PRO A 508 -18.75 -21.56 14.69
C PRO A 508 -19.15 -21.03 13.31
N ASP A 509 -18.54 -19.92 12.93
CA ASP A 509 -18.66 -19.42 11.55
C ASP A 509 -17.89 -20.33 10.58
N LEU A 510 -18.61 -21.02 9.71
CA LEU A 510 -18.06 -21.84 8.63
C LEU A 510 -18.21 -21.16 7.25
N SER A 511 -18.26 -19.85 7.18
CA SER A 511 -18.18 -19.10 5.90
C SER A 511 -16.88 -19.40 5.16
N ASP A 512 -16.82 -19.10 3.86
CA ASP A 512 -15.59 -19.30 3.07
C ASP A 512 -14.45 -18.46 3.64
N GLN A 513 -14.75 -17.22 4.04
CA GLN A 513 -13.74 -16.32 4.60
C GLN A 513 -13.19 -16.87 5.93
N ALA A 514 -14.05 -17.26 6.85
CA ALA A 514 -13.63 -17.79 8.16
C ALA A 514 -12.80 -19.08 8.00
N LEU A 515 -13.18 -19.95 7.06
CA LEU A 515 -12.43 -21.18 6.78
C LEU A 515 -11.07 -20.88 6.16
N VAL A 516 -10.97 -19.90 5.25
CA VAL A 516 -9.69 -19.50 4.64
C VAL A 516 -8.78 -18.85 5.67
N ASP A 517 -9.30 -18.00 6.53
CA ASP A 517 -8.53 -17.32 7.58
C ASP A 517 -7.98 -18.30 8.62
N SER A 518 -8.68 -19.43 8.85
CA SER A 518 -8.31 -20.45 9.85
C SER A 518 -7.71 -21.73 9.27
N LEU A 519 -7.33 -21.77 7.97
CA LEU A 519 -6.80 -22.97 7.28
C LEU A 519 -5.69 -23.70 8.04
N ASP A 520 -4.76 -22.95 8.65
CA ASP A 520 -3.65 -23.52 9.41
C ASP A 520 -4.11 -24.32 10.65
N GLY A 521 -5.26 -23.97 11.23
CA GLY A 521 -5.80 -24.62 12.40
C GLY A 521 -6.55 -25.92 12.08
N TRP A 522 -7.36 -25.94 11.04
CA TRP A 522 -8.26 -27.07 10.79
C TRP A 522 -7.83 -27.97 9.63
N LEU A 523 -7.28 -27.40 8.53
CA LEU A 523 -6.96 -28.17 7.33
C LEU A 523 -5.50 -28.67 7.32
N ARG A 524 -4.55 -27.87 7.79
CA ARG A 524 -3.12 -28.22 7.82
C ARG A 524 -2.83 -29.57 8.50
N PRO A 525 -3.47 -29.92 9.65
CA PRO A 525 -3.27 -31.24 10.26
C PRO A 525 -3.71 -32.42 9.35
N ALA A 526 -4.73 -32.21 8.52
CA ALA A 526 -5.22 -33.25 7.59
C ALA A 526 -4.25 -33.51 6.42
N PHE A 527 -3.32 -32.58 6.16
CA PHE A 527 -2.24 -32.76 5.18
C PHE A 527 -1.00 -33.45 5.75
N ALA A 528 -0.99 -33.87 7.00
CA ALA A 528 0.15 -34.55 7.59
C ALA A 528 0.57 -35.78 6.77
N GLY A 529 1.84 -35.82 6.33
CA GLY A 529 2.40 -36.93 5.53
C GLY A 529 1.97 -36.94 4.06
N LYS A 530 1.20 -35.95 3.58
CA LYS A 530 0.78 -35.85 2.18
C LYS A 530 1.72 -34.94 1.37
N THR A 531 1.90 -35.26 0.10
CA THR A 531 2.73 -34.50 -0.86
C THR A 531 1.93 -34.04 -2.07
N ARG A 532 0.65 -34.37 -2.12
CA ARG A 532 -0.28 -34.03 -3.22
C ARG A 532 -1.61 -33.58 -2.66
N LEU A 533 -2.24 -32.63 -3.33
CA LEU A 533 -3.54 -32.11 -2.91
C LEU A 533 -4.67 -33.17 -3.02
N ASP A 534 -4.61 -33.96 -4.08
CA ASP A 534 -5.55 -35.05 -4.36
C ASP A 534 -5.36 -36.29 -3.45
N ALA A 535 -4.37 -36.28 -2.58
CA ALA A 535 -4.19 -37.31 -1.55
C ALA A 535 -5.10 -37.10 -0.33
N LEU A 536 -5.77 -35.93 -0.22
CA LEU A 536 -6.77 -35.69 0.81
C LEU A 536 -8.10 -36.36 0.40
N SER A 537 -8.59 -37.28 1.21
CA SER A 537 -9.88 -37.93 0.97
C SER A 537 -11.06 -37.08 1.45
N GLU A 538 -12.28 -37.40 0.94
CA GLU A 538 -13.51 -36.77 1.40
C GLU A 538 -13.75 -36.97 2.91
N ASP A 539 -13.42 -38.13 3.44
CA ASP A 539 -13.59 -38.46 4.85
C ASP A 539 -12.62 -37.68 5.74
N GLU A 540 -11.38 -37.50 5.30
CA GLU A 540 -10.38 -36.70 6.03
C GLU A 540 -10.80 -35.21 6.03
N LEU A 541 -11.26 -34.69 4.88
CA LEU A 541 -11.80 -33.34 4.81
C LEU A 541 -13.02 -33.17 5.72
N ALA A 542 -13.93 -34.15 5.72
CA ALA A 542 -15.10 -34.15 6.59
C ALA A 542 -14.70 -34.17 8.07
N GLY A 543 -13.71 -34.99 8.43
CA GLY A 543 -13.15 -35.05 9.78
C GLY A 543 -12.56 -33.72 10.22
N ALA A 544 -11.74 -33.13 9.35
CA ALA A 544 -11.10 -31.84 9.58
C ALA A 544 -12.13 -30.70 9.76
N LEU A 545 -13.13 -30.60 8.87
CA LEU A 545 -14.15 -29.56 8.98
C LEU A 545 -15.04 -29.76 10.22
N LYS A 546 -15.47 -31.00 10.49
CA LYS A 546 -16.30 -31.31 11.66
C LYS A 546 -15.58 -31.05 12.98
N SER A 547 -14.25 -31.10 13.01
CA SER A 547 -13.46 -30.77 14.19
C SER A 547 -13.61 -29.31 14.65
N GLN A 548 -14.05 -28.42 13.76
CA GLN A 548 -14.31 -27.00 14.07
C GLN A 548 -15.55 -26.80 14.94
N VAL A 549 -16.45 -27.80 15.01
CA VAL A 549 -17.66 -27.75 15.80
C VAL A 549 -17.45 -28.58 17.07
N GLU A 550 -17.79 -28.05 18.23
CA GLU A 550 -17.68 -28.78 19.50
C GLU A 550 -18.51 -30.06 19.48
N TRP A 551 -18.04 -31.08 20.20
CA TRP A 551 -18.69 -32.39 20.23
C TRP A 551 -20.16 -32.32 20.71
N SER A 552 -20.45 -31.54 21.70
CA SER A 552 -21.78 -31.25 22.24
C SER A 552 -22.72 -30.64 21.19
N GLN A 553 -22.22 -29.71 20.41
CA GLN A 553 -22.96 -29.07 19.33
C GLN A 553 -23.18 -30.04 18.17
N ARG A 554 -22.17 -30.84 17.80
CA ARG A 554 -22.28 -31.84 16.72
C ARG A 554 -23.41 -32.82 16.94
N GLN A 555 -23.60 -33.29 18.17
CA GLN A 555 -24.70 -34.21 18.51
C GLN A 555 -26.08 -33.59 18.32
N ARG A 556 -26.19 -32.28 18.46
CA ARG A 556 -27.46 -31.56 18.33
C ARG A 556 -27.81 -31.15 16.90
N ILE A 557 -26.84 -31.16 15.97
CA ILE A 557 -27.07 -30.71 14.59
C ILE A 557 -28.19 -31.50 13.95
N ASP A 558 -28.18 -32.84 14.05
CA ASP A 558 -29.22 -33.70 13.42
C ASP A 558 -30.59 -33.54 14.08
N GLN A 559 -30.64 -33.13 15.31
CA GLN A 559 -31.89 -32.85 16.02
C GLN A 559 -32.41 -31.45 15.66
N LEU A 560 -31.55 -30.44 15.62
CA LEU A 560 -31.91 -29.03 15.38
C LEU A 560 -32.14 -28.73 13.89
N ALA A 561 -31.39 -29.36 13.01
CA ALA A 561 -31.48 -29.23 11.54
C ALA A 561 -31.32 -30.59 10.87
N PRO A 562 -32.33 -31.45 10.93
CA PRO A 562 -32.28 -32.81 10.38
C PRO A 562 -32.03 -32.80 8.86
N SER A 563 -31.18 -33.72 8.39
CA SER A 563 -30.94 -33.86 6.94
C SER A 563 -32.10 -34.47 6.20
N ARG A 564 -32.97 -35.17 6.92
CA ARG A 564 -34.21 -35.80 6.40
C ARG A 564 -35.33 -35.66 7.42
N ILE A 565 -36.57 -35.70 6.92
CA ILE A 565 -37.77 -35.70 7.76
C ILE A 565 -38.68 -36.82 7.28
N THR A 566 -39.29 -37.55 8.21
CA THR A 566 -40.33 -38.54 7.92
C THR A 566 -41.64 -37.80 7.72
N VAL A 567 -42.20 -37.93 6.52
CA VAL A 567 -43.51 -37.35 6.18
C VAL A 567 -44.64 -38.33 6.53
N PRO A 568 -45.91 -37.91 6.62
CA PRO A 568 -47.04 -38.76 7.03
C PRO A 568 -47.19 -40.07 6.26
N SER A 569 -46.70 -40.14 5.03
CA SER A 569 -46.69 -41.39 4.24
C SER A 569 -45.67 -42.44 4.70
N GLY A 570 -44.88 -42.17 5.76
CA GLY A 570 -43.80 -43.00 6.27
C GLY A 570 -42.51 -42.90 5.45
N MET A 571 -42.46 -42.07 4.42
CA MET A 571 -41.25 -41.87 3.61
C MET A 571 -40.34 -40.81 4.21
N GLU A 572 -39.04 -41.07 4.16
CA GLU A 572 -38.06 -40.05 4.48
C GLU A 572 -37.77 -39.16 3.27
N ARG A 573 -37.81 -37.85 3.48
CA ARG A 573 -37.52 -36.83 2.46
C ARG A 573 -36.36 -35.98 2.88
N LYS A 574 -35.43 -35.70 1.94
CA LYS A 574 -34.26 -34.84 2.17
C LYS A 574 -34.70 -33.38 2.36
N ILE A 575 -34.17 -32.73 3.35
CA ILE A 575 -34.28 -31.29 3.51
C ILE A 575 -32.98 -30.66 2.96
N GLU A 576 -33.13 -29.65 2.12
CA GLU A 576 -32.02 -28.89 1.57
C GLU A 576 -31.85 -27.58 2.34
N TYR A 577 -30.61 -27.30 2.73
CA TYR A 577 -30.24 -26.12 3.48
C TYR A 577 -29.35 -25.23 2.62
N SER A 578 -29.60 -23.92 2.67
CA SER A 578 -28.76 -22.87 2.07
C SER A 578 -28.71 -21.70 3.03
N HIS A 579 -27.55 -21.22 3.32
CA HIS A 579 -27.35 -20.09 4.23
C HIS A 579 -28.15 -18.84 3.77
N GLY A 580 -28.79 -18.18 4.73
CA GLY A 580 -29.64 -17.02 4.45
C GLY A 580 -31.01 -17.32 3.85
N GLN A 581 -31.35 -18.61 3.67
CA GLN A 581 -32.65 -19.07 3.16
C GLN A 581 -33.31 -20.04 4.14
N PRO A 582 -34.64 -20.07 4.22
CA PRO A 582 -35.36 -21.15 4.95
C PRO A 582 -35.09 -22.51 4.31
N PRO A 583 -35.04 -23.58 5.11
CA PRO A 583 -34.81 -24.94 4.61
C PRO A 583 -35.94 -25.38 3.67
N VAL A 584 -35.60 -26.15 2.65
CA VAL A 584 -36.53 -26.56 1.58
C VAL A 584 -36.80 -28.06 1.63
N LEU A 585 -38.06 -28.43 1.60
CA LEU A 585 -38.52 -29.81 1.48
C LEU A 585 -39.32 -30.00 0.18
N ALA A 586 -38.77 -30.70 -0.77
CA ALA A 586 -39.48 -31.11 -1.99
C ALA A 586 -40.22 -32.43 -1.75
N VAL A 587 -41.53 -32.40 -1.81
CA VAL A 587 -42.37 -33.54 -1.43
C VAL A 587 -43.66 -33.63 -2.28
N LYS A 588 -44.11 -34.84 -2.63
CA LYS A 588 -45.36 -35.00 -3.34
C LYS A 588 -46.50 -34.65 -2.41
N LEU A 589 -47.49 -33.92 -2.92
CA LEU A 589 -48.62 -33.41 -2.15
C LEU A 589 -49.35 -34.51 -1.39
N GLN A 590 -49.54 -35.69 -1.99
CA GLN A 590 -50.23 -36.82 -1.40
C GLN A 590 -49.51 -37.48 -0.23
N GLU A 591 -48.21 -37.20 -0.06
CA GLU A 591 -47.41 -37.70 1.06
C GLU A 591 -47.59 -36.87 2.33
N LEU A 592 -48.21 -35.68 2.22
CA LEU A 592 -48.46 -34.74 3.31
C LEU A 592 -49.92 -34.79 3.83
N PHE A 593 -50.80 -35.61 3.25
CA PHE A 593 -52.15 -35.71 3.77
C PHE A 593 -52.12 -36.12 5.25
N GLY A 594 -53.02 -35.57 6.04
CA GLY A 594 -53.03 -35.71 7.49
C GLY A 594 -52.10 -34.80 8.26
N LEU A 595 -51.23 -34.05 7.59
CA LEU A 595 -50.37 -33.05 8.22
C LEU A 595 -51.04 -31.68 8.24
N ALA A 596 -51.33 -31.16 9.42
CA ALA A 596 -52.05 -29.89 9.58
C ALA A 596 -51.17 -28.68 9.38
N ASP A 597 -49.98 -28.70 9.99
CA ASP A 597 -49.10 -27.56 10.07
C ASP A 597 -47.76 -27.79 9.34
N THR A 598 -47.12 -26.69 8.94
CA THR A 598 -45.82 -26.74 8.29
C THR A 598 -44.76 -27.28 9.26
N PRO A 599 -43.95 -28.27 8.88
CA PRO A 599 -42.83 -28.73 9.69
C PRO A 599 -41.85 -27.60 10.02
N ARG A 600 -41.24 -27.67 11.21
CA ARG A 600 -40.31 -26.68 11.66
C ARG A 600 -39.01 -27.31 12.12
N VAL A 601 -37.89 -26.55 11.99
CA VAL A 601 -36.55 -26.92 12.48
C VAL A 601 -36.08 -25.89 13.50
N ALA A 602 -34.87 -26.03 14.03
CA ALA A 602 -34.27 -25.15 15.01
C ALA A 602 -35.16 -24.92 16.24
N ASP A 603 -35.50 -26.02 16.91
CA ASP A 603 -36.40 -26.02 18.07
C ASP A 603 -37.75 -25.34 17.78
N GLY A 604 -38.29 -25.56 16.58
CA GLY A 604 -39.58 -25.04 16.18
C GLY A 604 -39.56 -23.56 15.72
N ARG A 605 -38.42 -22.91 15.67
CA ARG A 605 -38.36 -21.50 15.28
C ARG A 605 -38.52 -21.25 13.79
N ILE A 606 -37.95 -22.11 12.96
CA ILE A 606 -37.86 -21.89 11.50
C ILE A 606 -38.81 -22.80 10.75
N PRO A 607 -39.81 -22.30 10.00
CA PRO A 607 -40.68 -23.10 9.16
C PRO A 607 -39.91 -23.59 7.93
N VAL A 608 -40.22 -24.85 7.52
CA VAL A 608 -39.69 -25.44 6.29
C VAL A 608 -40.47 -24.93 5.10
N THR A 609 -39.80 -24.50 4.05
CA THR A 609 -40.42 -24.17 2.76
C THR A 609 -40.79 -25.48 2.03
N LEU A 610 -42.06 -25.71 1.84
CA LEU A 610 -42.57 -26.90 1.15
C LEU A 610 -42.63 -26.61 -0.37
N HIS A 611 -41.85 -27.35 -1.14
CA HIS A 611 -42.05 -27.45 -2.58
C HIS A 611 -42.99 -28.61 -2.86
N LEU A 612 -44.30 -28.30 -2.96
CA LEU A 612 -45.34 -29.29 -3.21
C LEU A 612 -45.28 -29.77 -4.66
N LEU A 613 -45.10 -31.06 -4.84
CA LEU A 613 -44.99 -31.70 -6.15
C LEU A 613 -46.22 -32.49 -6.52
N SER A 614 -46.53 -32.50 -7.80
CA SER A 614 -47.53 -33.40 -8.36
C SER A 614 -47.10 -34.87 -8.22
N PRO A 615 -48.01 -35.84 -8.40
CA PRO A 615 -47.66 -37.27 -8.43
C PRO A 615 -46.53 -37.59 -9.41
N GLY A 616 -46.44 -36.85 -10.52
CA GLY A 616 -45.39 -36.98 -11.53
C GLY A 616 -44.11 -36.18 -11.23
N GLY A 617 -44.00 -35.55 -10.05
CA GLY A 617 -42.79 -34.82 -9.62
C GLY A 617 -42.68 -33.37 -10.16
N LYS A 618 -43.72 -32.82 -10.80
CA LYS A 618 -43.73 -31.43 -11.28
C LYS A 618 -44.13 -30.47 -10.14
N PRO A 619 -43.52 -29.29 -10.02
CA PRO A 619 -43.92 -28.32 -9.02
C PRO A 619 -45.40 -27.91 -9.16
N LEU A 620 -46.10 -27.84 -8.04
CA LEU A 620 -47.46 -27.35 -7.92
C LEU A 620 -47.54 -26.02 -7.19
N GLN A 621 -46.89 -25.94 -6.03
CA GLN A 621 -46.93 -24.78 -5.14
C GLN A 621 -45.69 -24.75 -4.28
N VAL A 622 -45.26 -23.55 -3.90
CA VAL A 622 -44.23 -23.29 -2.86
C VAL A 622 -44.95 -22.59 -1.72
N THR A 623 -44.82 -23.10 -0.50
CA THR A 623 -45.46 -22.52 0.67
C THR A 623 -44.71 -22.80 1.95
N GLN A 624 -44.82 -21.87 2.89
CA GLN A 624 -44.46 -22.05 4.30
C GLN A 624 -45.70 -22.11 5.22
N ASP A 625 -46.89 -21.96 4.64
CA ASP A 625 -48.17 -22.04 5.33
C ASP A 625 -48.97 -23.21 4.72
N LEU A 626 -48.71 -24.42 5.24
CA LEU A 626 -49.38 -25.64 4.78
C LEU A 626 -50.87 -25.60 5.15
N ARG A 627 -51.25 -25.06 6.29
CA ARG A 627 -52.61 -24.90 6.73
C ARG A 627 -53.41 -24.03 5.77
N GLY A 628 -52.87 -22.85 5.48
CA GLY A 628 -53.51 -21.93 4.53
C GLY A 628 -53.53 -22.48 3.09
N PHE A 629 -52.56 -23.32 2.70
CA PHE A 629 -52.62 -24.03 1.43
C PHE A 629 -53.78 -25.01 1.39
N TRP A 630 -54.00 -25.82 2.41
CA TRP A 630 -55.13 -26.76 2.48
C TRP A 630 -56.49 -26.05 2.41
N GLU A 631 -56.61 -24.92 3.10
CA GLU A 631 -57.87 -24.14 3.18
C GLU A 631 -58.18 -23.39 1.89
N ARG A 632 -57.20 -22.73 1.30
CA ARG A 632 -57.41 -21.77 0.22
C ARG A 632 -57.06 -22.30 -1.18
N THR A 633 -55.97 -23.05 -1.31
CA THR A 633 -55.38 -23.36 -2.62
C THR A 633 -55.68 -24.81 -3.06
N TYR A 634 -55.71 -25.73 -2.11
CA TYR A 634 -55.91 -27.15 -2.41
C TYR A 634 -57.20 -27.47 -3.19
N PRO A 635 -58.35 -26.84 -2.95
CA PRO A 635 -59.59 -27.12 -3.73
C PRO A 635 -59.40 -26.92 -5.23
N GLU A 636 -58.66 -25.86 -5.63
CA GLU A 636 -58.36 -25.57 -7.04
C GLU A 636 -57.34 -26.56 -7.61
N VAL A 637 -56.23 -26.79 -6.87
CA VAL A 637 -55.22 -27.78 -7.25
C VAL A 637 -55.82 -29.18 -7.41
N LYS A 638 -56.70 -29.58 -6.52
CA LYS A 638 -57.42 -30.84 -6.58
C LYS A 638 -58.24 -30.93 -7.87
N LYS A 639 -59.02 -29.89 -8.22
CA LYS A 639 -59.86 -29.88 -9.42
C LYS A 639 -59.03 -30.08 -10.69
N GLU A 640 -57.86 -29.37 -10.78
CA GLU A 640 -56.96 -29.46 -11.92
C GLU A 640 -56.29 -30.86 -11.98
N MET A 641 -55.71 -31.26 -10.86
CA MET A 641 -54.84 -32.43 -10.80
C MET A 641 -55.65 -33.77 -10.85
N LYS A 642 -56.87 -33.80 -10.36
CA LYS A 642 -57.74 -34.95 -10.45
C LYS A 642 -58.01 -35.40 -11.93
N GLY A 643 -58.10 -34.42 -12.83
CA GLY A 643 -58.25 -34.72 -14.27
C GLY A 643 -56.92 -35.25 -14.87
N ARG A 644 -55.77 -34.75 -14.43
CA ARG A 644 -54.48 -35.16 -14.97
C ARG A 644 -53.91 -36.43 -14.34
N TYR A 645 -54.27 -36.72 -13.07
CA TYR A 645 -53.76 -37.85 -12.28
C TYR A 645 -54.93 -38.59 -11.60
N PRO A 646 -55.95 -39.19 -12.37
CA PRO A 646 -57.16 -39.75 -11.82
C PRO A 646 -56.92 -40.97 -10.90
N ARG A 647 -55.79 -41.64 -11.01
CA ARG A 647 -55.43 -42.81 -10.21
C ARG A 647 -54.81 -42.47 -8.85
N HIS A 648 -54.57 -41.22 -8.57
CA HIS A 648 -54.06 -40.79 -7.28
C HIS A 648 -55.17 -40.29 -6.36
N PRO A 649 -55.04 -40.38 -5.04
CA PRO A 649 -56.06 -39.92 -4.12
C PRO A 649 -56.13 -38.37 -4.12
N TRP A 650 -57.36 -37.87 -4.24
CA TRP A 650 -57.71 -36.43 -4.16
C TRP A 650 -58.87 -36.26 -3.21
N PRO A 651 -58.62 -36.42 -1.87
CA PRO A 651 -59.65 -36.37 -0.84
C PRO A 651 -60.33 -35.00 -0.78
N ASP A 652 -61.60 -34.98 -0.30
CA ASP A 652 -62.30 -33.73 -0.02
C ASP A 652 -61.77 -33.05 1.23
N ASP A 653 -61.40 -33.88 2.19
CA ASP A 653 -60.75 -33.44 3.43
C ASP A 653 -59.28 -33.93 3.46
N PRO A 654 -58.27 -33.06 3.19
CA PRO A 654 -56.87 -33.40 3.22
C PRO A 654 -56.33 -33.63 4.64
N TRP A 655 -57.05 -33.16 5.68
CA TRP A 655 -56.64 -33.23 7.08
C TRP A 655 -56.79 -34.60 7.68
N LEU A 656 -57.90 -35.32 7.28
CA LEU A 656 -58.23 -36.64 7.77
C LEU A 656 -57.80 -37.76 6.82
N ALA A 657 -57.28 -37.38 5.67
CA ALA A 657 -56.91 -38.34 4.64
C ALA A 657 -55.61 -39.07 4.97
N THR A 658 -55.55 -40.37 4.68
CA THR A 658 -54.33 -41.17 4.83
C THR A 658 -53.32 -40.80 3.77
N ALA A 659 -52.12 -40.42 4.19
CA ALA A 659 -51.01 -40.13 3.30
C ALA A 659 -50.54 -41.38 2.54
N THR A 660 -50.13 -41.21 1.31
CA THR A 660 -49.61 -42.32 0.50
C THR A 660 -48.59 -41.87 -0.53
N HIS A 661 -47.60 -42.71 -0.79
CA HIS A 661 -46.63 -42.51 -1.88
C HIS A 661 -47.01 -43.28 -3.15
N ARG A 662 -48.06 -44.11 -3.13
CA ARG A 662 -48.50 -45.03 -4.21
C ARG A 662 -49.78 -44.54 -4.89
N ALA A 663 -49.92 -44.89 -6.17
CA ALA A 663 -51.18 -44.78 -6.88
C ALA A 663 -52.10 -45.93 -6.49
N LYS A 664 -53.43 -45.74 -6.65
CA LYS A 664 -54.39 -46.83 -6.46
C LYS A 664 -54.09 -47.98 -7.42
N PRO A 665 -54.30 -49.26 -7.02
CA PRO A 665 -54.18 -50.41 -7.92
C PRO A 665 -55.10 -50.29 -9.12
N ARG A 666 -54.79 -51.00 -10.24
CA ARG A 666 -55.68 -51.09 -11.37
C ARG A 666 -56.87 -51.94 -10.96
N GLY A 667 -58.10 -51.38 -11.01
CA GLY A 667 -59.35 -52.14 -10.80
C GLY A 667 -60.06 -51.95 -9.44
N THR A 668 -59.67 -50.92 -8.62
CA THR A 668 -60.40 -50.48 -7.41
C THR A 668 -61.00 -49.09 -7.59
#